data_3f03190834c36eb4722a6df0345dbfb2
#
_entry.id   3f03190834c36eb4722a6df0345dbfb2
#
_cell.length_a   1.000
_cell.length_b   1.000
_cell.length_c   1.000
_cell.angle_alpha   90.00
_cell.angle_beta   90.00
_cell.angle_gamma   90.00
#
_symmetry.space_group_name_H-M   'P 1'
#
loop_
_entity.id
_entity.type
_entity.pdbx_description
1 polymer ?
#
loop_
_entity_poly.entity_id
_entity_poly.type
_entity_poly.pdbx_seq_one_letter_code
_entity_poly.pdbx_strand_id
1 'polypeptide(L)'
;MVTGAAPGPRCRERDRDRERERAPAPVPAAGRRAAAAAAAVAGLCALCYGNALPGEFVHDDVWAIVNNPDVRAAAPVAAAFANDFWGKRMAENTSHKSYRPLCVLTFKLNILLAGMNPFYFHAVNVILHCLVTLVLMYTCDKAVFKDCRLAFVTALFFAVHPIHTEAVTGIVGRADVLACLLFLLAFLSYNRSVDQLYVGEHFPPTASPFFLLLSLFLGTCAMLVKETGVTVFGVCLVYDFFSLSCNALKLRNGGIHQRPARQCVASTPASLPVPAAGRENGKHRFAHRGAWSSCHPTSPEEQRSGGLPVPSKAIWAIRSYLTANNNQNFLYTARPFLKRAALVISYVILVLYFRLWIMGGSMPMFSEQDNPASFSPYLLTRFLTYSYLLAFNAWLLLAPITLCYDWQVGSIPLVESVWDVRNLATVLLVVVLVLLSLHCIAAFKKLEHKEVLVGLLFLVFPFIPASNLFFRVGFVVAERVLYMPSMGYCILFVHGLKKLSTWLNKWRITVLTLFALLLLLFSWKTVKQNEIWLSRESLFSSGVKTLPHNAKVHYNYANFLKDQGRNVEAIYHYKTALKLYPRHASALNNLGTLTKDVLEAKDYYRRALQLNPQHNRALFNLGNLLKSQGKKEEAVMLLRDSIKYGPEFADAYSSLASLLAEQERLKEAEEVYKAGIENCPESSDLHNNYGVFLVDTGAPERAVSHYRQAIRLSPAHHVAMVNLGRLHRSLGQNKEAEAWYKRALKVSRKAEILSPLGALYYNTGRYEDALQVYREAASLQPSNKEIRLALAQVLAMMGRTKEAEKMTNHIISEDVECLECYRLLSAIFSKQEHYAKALEAIDKALQLKPKDPKILSELFFTKGNQLREQNRLDEAFESYKRAVELNPDQAQAWMNMGGIEHIKGNYITARAYYETALQLVPNSKLLKENLAKLDRLEKRFQEVQEKDQT
;
A
#
# COMPACT_ATOMS: atom_id res chain seq x y z
N MET A 1 -21.19 -76.49 -6.97
CA MET A 1 -20.03 -77.28 -6.69
C MET A 1 -18.82 -76.37 -6.91
N VAL A 2 -18.12 -75.92 -5.93
CA VAL A 2 -17.35 -76.44 -4.88
C VAL A 2 -17.32 -75.47 -3.71
N THR A 3 -17.52 -75.96 -2.54
CA THR A 3 -17.52 -75.37 -1.22
C THR A 3 -16.11 -74.90 -0.83
N GLY A 4 -15.97 -73.71 -0.30
CA GLY A 4 -14.76 -73.15 0.30
C GLY A 4 -15.05 -72.67 1.73
N ALA A 5 -14.48 -73.37 2.72
CA ALA A 5 -14.70 -73.30 4.15
C ALA A 5 -14.22 -71.93 4.72
N ALA A 6 -14.99 -71.44 5.70
CA ALA A 6 -14.66 -70.28 6.53
C ALA A 6 -13.48 -70.60 7.49
N PRO A 7 -12.51 -69.71 7.70
CA PRO A 7 -11.46 -69.91 8.71
C PRO A 7 -11.99 -69.59 10.11
N GLY A 8 -11.63 -70.49 11.07
CA GLY A 8 -12.10 -70.48 12.42
C GLY A 8 -11.61 -69.33 13.30
N PRO A 9 -12.15 -69.20 14.49
CA PRO A 9 -12.05 -68.02 15.34
C PRO A 9 -10.67 -67.66 15.90
N ARG A 10 -9.61 -68.47 15.71
CA ARG A 10 -8.25 -68.20 16.26
C ARG A 10 -7.41 -67.19 15.48
N CYS A 11 -7.77 -66.82 14.24
CA CYS A 11 -7.05 -65.76 13.50
C CYS A 11 -7.54 -64.32 13.82
N ARG A 12 -8.77 -64.15 14.38
CA ARG A 12 -9.28 -62.80 14.73
C ARG A 12 -8.71 -62.23 16.04
N GLU A 13 -8.19 -63.08 16.96
CA GLU A 13 -7.55 -62.59 18.17
C GLU A 13 -6.13 -62.07 17.93
N ARG A 14 -5.34 -62.67 17.02
CA ARG A 14 -4.00 -62.17 16.69
C ARG A 14 -3.99 -60.83 15.93
N ASP A 15 -5.03 -60.50 15.16
CA ASP A 15 -5.10 -59.19 14.49
C ASP A 15 -5.59 -58.10 15.41
N ARG A 16 -6.43 -58.39 16.43
CA ARG A 16 -6.79 -57.46 17.49
C ARG A 16 -5.63 -57.11 18.44
N ASP A 17 -4.74 -58.02 18.70
CA ASP A 17 -3.56 -57.74 19.51
C ASP A 17 -2.48 -56.99 18.72
N ARG A 18 -2.39 -57.15 17.40
CA ARG A 18 -1.52 -56.32 16.54
C ARG A 18 -2.06 -54.90 16.31
N GLU A 19 -3.37 -54.67 16.36
CA GLU A 19 -3.96 -53.34 16.32
C GLU A 19 -3.83 -52.64 17.68
N ARG A 20 -3.81 -53.36 18.80
CA ARG A 20 -3.52 -52.78 20.13
C ARG A 20 -2.06 -52.35 20.30
N GLU A 21 -1.10 -53.03 19.65
CA GLU A 21 0.32 -52.58 19.67
C GLU A 21 0.62 -51.37 18.77
N ARG A 22 -0.30 -50.95 17.90
CA ARG A 22 -0.19 -49.73 17.08
C ARG A 22 -0.90 -48.49 17.61
N ALA A 23 -1.54 -48.57 18.79
CA ALA A 23 -2.06 -47.36 19.41
C ALA A 23 -0.89 -46.49 19.89
N PRO A 24 -0.77 -45.22 19.47
CA PRO A 24 0.30 -44.35 19.96
C PRO A 24 0.23 -44.28 21.48
N ALA A 25 1.38 -44.47 22.10
CA ALA A 25 1.51 -44.45 23.56
C ALA A 25 0.84 -43.20 24.13
N PRO A 26 0.04 -43.27 25.19
CA PRO A 26 -0.67 -42.14 25.75
C PRO A 26 0.34 -41.01 26.11
N VAL A 27 0.19 -39.85 25.47
CA VAL A 27 1.02 -38.67 25.73
C VAL A 27 1.10 -38.45 27.25
N PRO A 28 2.31 -38.29 27.83
CA PRO A 28 2.47 -38.06 29.25
C PRO A 28 1.62 -36.92 29.74
N ALA A 29 1.05 -36.96 30.95
CA ALA A 29 0.14 -35.97 31.50
C ALA A 29 0.71 -34.54 31.45
N ALA A 30 2.02 -34.36 31.53
CA ALA A 30 2.72 -33.08 31.33
C ALA A 30 2.61 -32.56 29.90
N GLY A 31 2.71 -33.44 28.89
CA GLY A 31 2.55 -33.07 27.46
C GLY A 31 1.12 -32.64 27.13
N ARG A 32 0.09 -33.30 27.71
CA ARG A 32 -1.33 -32.87 27.53
C ARG A 32 -1.62 -31.52 28.14
N ARG A 33 -1.03 -31.18 29.29
CA ARG A 33 -1.17 -29.84 29.92
C ARG A 33 -0.50 -28.75 29.11
N ALA A 34 0.68 -29.00 28.52
CA ALA A 34 1.38 -28.04 27.64
C ALA A 34 0.60 -27.80 26.34
N ALA A 35 0.05 -28.87 25.74
CA ALA A 35 -0.78 -28.74 24.53
C ALA A 35 -2.09 -27.96 24.81
N ALA A 36 -2.76 -28.21 25.94
CA ALA A 36 -3.95 -27.48 26.35
C ALA A 36 -3.65 -25.98 26.59
N ALA A 37 -2.51 -25.66 27.21
CA ALA A 37 -2.08 -24.27 27.41
C ALA A 37 -1.78 -23.58 26.07
N ALA A 38 -1.11 -24.26 25.14
CA ALA A 38 -0.85 -23.72 23.81
C ALA A 38 -2.14 -23.48 23.02
N ALA A 39 -3.08 -24.43 23.07
CA ALA A 39 -4.40 -24.26 22.44
C ALA A 39 -5.20 -23.09 23.04
N ALA A 40 -5.17 -22.91 24.36
CA ALA A 40 -5.83 -21.77 25.01
C ALA A 40 -5.24 -20.42 24.58
N VAL A 41 -3.91 -20.31 24.51
CA VAL A 41 -3.24 -19.09 24.02
C VAL A 41 -3.58 -18.82 22.57
N ALA A 42 -3.50 -19.82 21.69
CA ALA A 42 -3.85 -19.68 20.27
C ALA A 42 -5.33 -19.29 20.10
N GLY A 43 -6.23 -19.90 20.85
CA GLY A 43 -7.66 -19.56 20.87
C GLY A 43 -7.90 -18.12 21.33
N LEU A 44 -7.18 -17.64 22.33
CA LEU A 44 -7.27 -16.26 22.81
C LEU A 44 -6.77 -15.26 21.76
N CYS A 45 -5.64 -15.55 21.08
CA CYS A 45 -5.16 -14.73 19.97
C CYS A 45 -6.21 -14.67 18.85
N ALA A 46 -6.80 -15.82 18.44
CA ALA A 46 -7.83 -15.88 17.42
C ALA A 46 -9.10 -15.09 17.81
N LEU A 47 -9.53 -15.18 19.08
CA LEU A 47 -10.67 -14.41 19.60
C LEU A 47 -10.41 -12.91 19.61
N CYS A 48 -9.21 -12.48 20.05
CA CYS A 48 -8.87 -11.06 20.15
C CYS A 48 -8.68 -10.40 18.77
N TYR A 49 -8.18 -11.12 17.76
CA TYR A 49 -7.85 -10.56 16.45
C TYR A 49 -8.73 -11.08 15.30
N GLY A 50 -9.69 -11.98 15.57
CA GLY A 50 -10.60 -12.52 14.56
C GLY A 50 -11.47 -11.46 13.90
N ASN A 51 -11.83 -10.40 14.61
CA ASN A 51 -12.59 -9.28 14.08
C ASN A 51 -11.78 -8.38 13.12
N ALA A 52 -10.46 -8.54 13.03
CA ALA A 52 -9.62 -7.82 12.08
C ALA A 52 -9.63 -8.42 10.67
N LEU A 53 -10.09 -9.69 10.52
CA LEU A 53 -10.03 -10.42 9.25
C LEU A 53 -10.79 -9.76 8.07
N PRO A 54 -11.97 -9.13 8.26
CA PRO A 54 -12.70 -8.46 7.18
C PRO A 54 -12.15 -7.06 6.83
N GLY A 55 -11.03 -6.63 7.41
CA GLY A 55 -10.44 -5.32 7.17
C GLY A 55 -9.98 -5.10 5.74
N GLU A 56 -9.95 -3.85 5.31
CA GLU A 56 -9.44 -3.38 4.02
C GLU A 56 -7.93 -3.13 4.07
N PHE A 57 -7.31 -2.87 2.90
CA PHE A 57 -5.97 -2.27 2.87
C PHE A 57 -6.04 -0.81 3.29
N VAL A 58 -5.39 -0.46 4.40
CA VAL A 58 -5.46 0.87 5.00
C VAL A 58 -4.06 1.48 5.15
N HIS A 59 -3.98 2.82 5.12
CA HIS A 59 -2.77 3.59 5.40
C HIS A 59 -1.54 3.10 4.60
N ASP A 60 -0.51 2.61 5.29
CA ASP A 60 0.74 2.12 4.69
C ASP A 60 0.54 0.92 3.74
N ASP A 61 -0.52 0.11 3.94
CA ASP A 61 -0.80 -1.09 3.15
C ASP A 61 -1.05 -0.75 1.66
N VAL A 62 -1.65 0.41 1.40
CA VAL A 62 -1.91 0.88 0.04
C VAL A 62 -0.60 1.09 -0.73
N TRP A 63 0.42 1.64 -0.08
CA TRP A 63 1.71 1.91 -0.72
C TRP A 63 2.63 0.69 -0.77
N ALA A 64 2.67 -0.10 0.31
CA ALA A 64 3.55 -1.25 0.43
C ALA A 64 3.06 -2.48 -0.35
N ILE A 65 1.74 -2.58 -0.65
CA ILE A 65 1.14 -3.76 -1.27
C ILE A 65 0.38 -3.40 -2.55
N VAL A 66 -0.63 -2.51 -2.49
CA VAL A 66 -1.51 -2.25 -3.64
C VAL A 66 -0.74 -1.55 -4.76
N ASN A 67 0.06 -0.53 -4.42
CA ASN A 67 0.83 0.28 -5.38
C ASN A 67 2.26 -0.22 -5.61
N ASN A 68 2.71 -1.24 -4.87
CA ASN A 68 4.08 -1.75 -4.96
C ASN A 68 4.23 -2.71 -6.17
N PRO A 69 5.06 -2.40 -7.17
CA PRO A 69 5.26 -3.25 -8.34
C PRO A 69 5.92 -4.59 -8.01
N ASP A 70 6.79 -4.65 -6.97
CA ASP A 70 7.58 -5.85 -6.65
C ASP A 70 6.75 -7.00 -6.09
N VAL A 71 5.59 -6.71 -5.52
CA VAL A 71 4.69 -7.75 -4.97
C VAL A 71 3.79 -8.36 -6.01
N ARG A 72 3.67 -7.77 -7.21
CA ARG A 72 2.84 -8.31 -8.30
C ARG A 72 3.33 -9.69 -8.73
N ALA A 73 2.39 -10.57 -9.12
CA ALA A 73 2.72 -11.94 -9.51
C ALA A 73 3.73 -12.00 -10.67
N ALA A 74 3.61 -11.11 -11.65
CA ALA A 74 4.48 -11.04 -12.83
C ALA A 74 5.88 -10.47 -12.55
N ALA A 75 6.10 -9.78 -11.42
CA ALA A 75 7.39 -9.17 -11.11
C ALA A 75 8.46 -10.25 -10.83
N PRO A 76 9.71 -10.09 -11.25
CA PRO A 76 10.77 -11.03 -10.92
C PRO A 76 11.09 -10.99 -9.42
N VAL A 77 11.41 -12.14 -8.82
CA VAL A 77 11.78 -12.24 -7.39
C VAL A 77 13.00 -11.36 -7.05
N ALA A 78 13.91 -11.20 -8.00
CA ALA A 78 15.12 -10.39 -7.85
C ALA A 78 14.81 -8.90 -7.59
N ALA A 79 13.67 -8.37 -8.06
CA ALA A 79 13.27 -6.99 -7.84
C ALA A 79 13.13 -6.65 -6.34
N ALA A 80 12.58 -7.57 -5.53
CA ALA A 80 12.48 -7.38 -4.09
C ALA A 80 13.84 -7.21 -3.37
N PHE A 81 14.93 -7.69 -3.97
CA PHE A 81 16.29 -7.54 -3.43
C PHE A 81 17.02 -6.29 -3.96
N ALA A 82 16.55 -5.72 -5.08
CA ALA A 82 17.14 -4.53 -5.68
C ALA A 82 16.46 -3.22 -5.23
N ASN A 83 15.22 -3.31 -4.79
CA ASN A 83 14.36 -2.18 -4.46
C ASN A 83 14.19 -2.02 -2.94
N ASP A 84 13.66 -0.87 -2.53
CA ASP A 84 13.26 -0.63 -1.15
C ASP A 84 11.90 -1.30 -0.83
N PHE A 85 11.47 -1.18 0.41
CA PHE A 85 10.21 -1.77 0.90
C PHE A 85 8.95 -1.30 0.13
N TRP A 86 9.01 -0.15 -0.52
CA TRP A 86 7.92 0.50 -1.25
C TRP A 86 7.98 0.25 -2.76
N GLY A 87 8.95 -0.54 -3.23
CA GLY A 87 9.14 -0.89 -4.64
C GLY A 87 9.91 0.13 -5.47
N LYS A 88 10.63 1.06 -4.82
CA LYS A 88 11.51 2.02 -5.49
C LYS A 88 12.95 1.53 -5.53
N ARG A 89 13.65 1.82 -6.63
CA ARG A 89 15.07 1.44 -6.76
C ARG A 89 15.92 2.10 -5.68
N MET A 90 16.82 1.34 -5.06
CA MET A 90 17.70 1.86 -4.00
C MET A 90 18.60 3.03 -4.45
N ALA A 91 18.95 3.13 -5.73
CA ALA A 91 19.75 4.22 -6.27
C ALA A 91 18.99 5.55 -6.40
N GLU A 92 17.66 5.54 -6.39
CA GLU A 92 16.85 6.74 -6.57
C GLU A 92 16.89 7.65 -5.33
N ASN A 93 16.91 8.97 -5.55
CA ASN A 93 16.88 9.95 -4.47
C ASN A 93 15.52 9.97 -3.73
N THR A 94 14.44 9.51 -4.38
CA THR A 94 13.10 9.41 -3.82
C THR A 94 12.86 8.15 -2.99
N SER A 95 13.82 7.21 -2.97
CA SER A 95 13.76 5.98 -2.19
C SER A 95 13.88 6.27 -0.69
N HIS A 96 13.02 5.64 0.11
CA HIS A 96 13.09 5.67 1.57
C HIS A 96 14.27 4.87 2.14
N LYS A 97 15.04 4.16 1.31
CA LYS A 97 16.18 3.32 1.73
C LYS A 97 15.81 2.26 2.79
N SER A 98 14.53 1.91 2.92
CA SER A 98 14.08 0.86 3.84
C SER A 98 14.22 -0.51 3.16
N TYR A 99 15.30 -1.23 3.44
CA TYR A 99 15.62 -2.51 2.82
C TYR A 99 15.01 -3.69 3.59
N ARG A 100 13.91 -4.28 3.08
CA ARG A 100 13.15 -5.38 3.74
C ARG A 100 12.71 -6.46 2.75
N PRO A 101 13.62 -7.07 1.98
CA PRO A 101 13.27 -7.97 0.88
C PRO A 101 12.44 -9.19 1.31
N LEU A 102 12.75 -9.78 2.46
CA LEU A 102 12.01 -10.95 2.93
C LEU A 102 10.55 -10.63 3.30
N CYS A 103 10.27 -9.43 3.81
CA CYS A 103 8.90 -9.01 4.08
C CYS A 103 8.12 -8.85 2.76
N VAL A 104 8.69 -8.18 1.75
CA VAL A 104 8.12 -8.02 0.41
C VAL A 104 7.83 -9.38 -0.23
N LEU A 105 8.75 -10.34 -0.10
CA LEU A 105 8.54 -11.71 -0.60
C LEU A 105 7.36 -12.42 0.08
N THR A 106 7.10 -12.17 1.38
CA THR A 106 5.91 -12.73 2.04
C THR A 106 4.61 -12.14 1.51
N PHE A 107 4.58 -10.86 1.14
CA PHE A 107 3.43 -10.25 0.48
C PHE A 107 3.23 -10.82 -0.93
N LYS A 108 4.31 -10.95 -1.69
CA LYS A 108 4.27 -11.60 -3.01
C LYS A 108 3.74 -13.03 -2.93
N LEU A 109 4.20 -13.81 -1.96
CA LEU A 109 3.69 -15.17 -1.73
C LEU A 109 2.18 -15.17 -1.42
N ASN A 110 1.70 -14.23 -0.60
CA ASN A 110 0.25 -14.07 -0.35
C ASN A 110 -0.52 -13.84 -1.66
N ILE A 111 -0.02 -12.95 -2.53
CA ILE A 111 -0.66 -12.64 -3.82
C ILE A 111 -0.66 -13.84 -4.74
N LEU A 112 0.42 -14.60 -4.79
CA LEU A 112 0.52 -15.82 -5.61
C LEU A 112 -0.45 -16.91 -5.15
N LEU A 113 -0.71 -17.03 -3.84
CA LEU A 113 -1.58 -18.07 -3.28
C LEU A 113 -3.07 -17.68 -3.26
N ALA A 114 -3.38 -16.42 -3.01
CA ALA A 114 -4.73 -15.97 -2.69
C ALA A 114 -5.16 -14.67 -3.40
N GLY A 115 -4.35 -14.15 -4.33
CA GLY A 115 -4.61 -12.89 -5.01
C GLY A 115 -4.54 -11.68 -4.09
N MET A 116 -5.10 -10.56 -4.54
CA MET A 116 -5.10 -9.27 -3.82
C MET A 116 -6.32 -9.17 -2.86
N ASN A 117 -6.58 -10.23 -2.08
CA ASN A 117 -7.67 -10.23 -1.10
C ASN A 117 -7.12 -9.94 0.30
N PRO A 118 -7.49 -8.82 0.97
CA PRO A 118 -6.95 -8.41 2.27
C PRO A 118 -7.20 -9.43 3.38
N PHE A 119 -8.30 -10.19 3.33
CA PHE A 119 -8.61 -11.22 4.31
C PHE A 119 -7.44 -12.18 4.57
N TYR A 120 -6.79 -12.68 3.51
CA TYR A 120 -5.68 -13.63 3.65
C TYR A 120 -4.41 -12.97 4.19
N PHE A 121 -4.23 -11.68 3.92
CA PHE A 121 -3.10 -10.93 4.50
C PHE A 121 -3.27 -10.75 6.02
N HIS A 122 -4.48 -10.40 6.48
CA HIS A 122 -4.80 -10.32 7.91
C HIS A 122 -4.69 -11.70 8.57
N ALA A 123 -5.21 -12.76 7.94
CA ALA A 123 -5.13 -14.11 8.46
C ALA A 123 -3.68 -14.55 8.71
N VAL A 124 -2.76 -14.28 7.75
CA VAL A 124 -1.32 -14.58 7.93
C VAL A 124 -0.74 -13.80 9.11
N ASN A 125 -1.08 -12.53 9.29
CA ASN A 125 -0.58 -11.74 10.42
C ASN A 125 -1.07 -12.28 11.76
N VAL A 126 -2.35 -12.67 11.86
CA VAL A 126 -2.92 -13.27 13.08
C VAL A 126 -2.25 -14.61 13.38
N ILE A 127 -2.04 -15.46 12.38
CA ILE A 127 -1.32 -16.73 12.52
C ILE A 127 0.12 -16.48 13.00
N LEU A 128 0.83 -15.51 12.41
CA LEU A 128 2.18 -15.14 12.83
C LEU A 128 2.19 -14.66 14.29
N HIS A 129 1.21 -13.84 14.71
CA HIS A 129 1.10 -13.40 16.10
C HIS A 129 0.86 -14.57 17.07
N CYS A 130 0.00 -15.52 16.69
CA CYS A 130 -0.17 -16.76 17.44
C CYS A 130 1.15 -17.53 17.57
N LEU A 131 1.91 -17.69 16.48
CA LEU A 131 3.20 -18.36 16.49
C LEU A 131 4.23 -17.65 17.37
N VAL A 132 4.33 -16.32 17.28
CA VAL A 132 5.20 -15.51 18.15
C VAL A 132 4.85 -15.74 19.61
N THR A 133 3.57 -15.70 19.95
CA THR A 133 3.10 -15.87 21.34
C THR A 133 3.41 -17.27 21.87
N LEU A 134 3.24 -18.32 21.04
CA LEU A 134 3.58 -19.70 21.40
C LEU A 134 5.10 -19.90 21.57
N VAL A 135 5.91 -19.32 20.65
CA VAL A 135 7.38 -19.39 20.75
C VAL A 135 7.88 -18.58 21.94
N LEU A 136 7.24 -17.44 22.26
CA LEU A 136 7.53 -16.67 23.47
C LEU A 136 7.21 -17.49 24.73
N MET A 137 6.05 -18.17 24.78
CA MET A 137 5.69 -19.08 25.87
C MET A 137 6.76 -20.17 26.04
N TYR A 138 7.20 -20.79 24.95
CA TYR A 138 8.26 -21.79 24.98
C TYR A 138 9.59 -21.20 25.48
N THR A 139 9.95 -20.00 24.99
CA THR A 139 11.17 -19.29 25.42
C THR A 139 11.13 -18.97 26.92
N CYS A 140 9.98 -18.52 27.42
CA CYS A 140 9.77 -18.24 28.83
C CYS A 140 9.86 -19.50 29.68
N ASP A 141 9.32 -20.64 29.21
CA ASP A 141 9.41 -21.91 29.95
C ASP A 141 10.85 -22.47 29.98
N LYS A 142 11.58 -22.42 28.84
CA LYS A 142 12.90 -23.05 28.75
C LYS A 142 14.07 -22.18 29.18
N ALA A 143 14.03 -20.89 28.84
CA ALA A 143 15.18 -19.99 29.01
C ALA A 143 15.02 -18.97 30.13
N VAL A 144 13.77 -18.57 30.48
CA VAL A 144 13.52 -17.48 31.43
C VAL A 144 13.11 -17.99 32.80
N PHE A 145 11.88 -18.46 32.95
CA PHE A 145 11.30 -18.83 34.28
C PHE A 145 11.56 -20.26 34.68
N LYS A 146 11.71 -21.19 33.74
CA LYS A 146 11.72 -22.64 33.97
C LYS A 146 10.47 -23.12 34.74
N ASP A 147 9.35 -22.41 34.52
CA ASP A 147 8.03 -22.68 35.11
C ASP A 147 6.96 -22.44 34.01
N CYS A 148 6.30 -23.52 33.62
CA CYS A 148 5.28 -23.51 32.59
C CYS A 148 4.06 -22.63 32.95
N ARG A 149 3.77 -22.42 34.26
CA ARG A 149 2.65 -21.58 34.69
C ARG A 149 2.95 -20.10 34.43
N LEU A 150 4.16 -19.65 34.83
CA LEU A 150 4.58 -18.27 34.58
C LEU A 150 4.75 -17.99 33.08
N ALA A 151 5.27 -18.95 32.32
CA ALA A 151 5.37 -18.86 30.88
C ALA A 151 3.99 -18.72 30.22
N PHE A 152 3.00 -19.47 30.64
CA PHE A 152 1.61 -19.37 30.20
C PHE A 152 0.99 -18.00 30.51
N VAL A 153 1.16 -17.50 31.76
CA VAL A 153 0.68 -16.17 32.16
C VAL A 153 1.31 -15.06 31.32
N THR A 154 2.62 -15.18 31.02
CA THR A 154 3.33 -14.23 30.17
C THR A 154 2.76 -14.24 28.73
N ALA A 155 2.50 -15.44 28.20
CA ALA A 155 1.90 -15.59 26.86
C ALA A 155 0.47 -15.03 26.80
N LEU A 156 -0.36 -15.25 27.82
CA LEU A 156 -1.70 -14.66 27.88
C LEU A 156 -1.64 -13.15 27.90
N PHE A 157 -0.74 -12.55 28.70
CA PHE A 157 -0.61 -11.11 28.80
C PHE A 157 -0.08 -10.49 27.49
N PHE A 158 0.87 -11.16 26.83
CA PHE A 158 1.35 -10.77 25.51
C PHE A 158 0.26 -10.91 24.43
N ALA A 159 -0.52 -11.99 24.45
CA ALA A 159 -1.56 -12.25 23.45
C ALA A 159 -2.60 -11.14 23.37
N VAL A 160 -2.98 -10.55 24.49
CA VAL A 160 -4.09 -9.58 24.59
C VAL A 160 -3.64 -8.13 24.65
N HIS A 161 -2.35 -7.84 24.57
CA HIS A 161 -1.83 -6.48 24.81
C HIS A 161 -2.24 -5.52 23.69
N PRO A 162 -2.96 -4.41 23.96
CA PRO A 162 -3.51 -3.52 22.92
C PRO A 162 -2.46 -2.85 22.03
N ILE A 163 -1.21 -2.72 22.49
CA ILE A 163 -0.10 -2.13 21.74
C ILE A 163 0.23 -2.92 20.46
N HIS A 164 -0.19 -4.18 20.38
CA HIS A 164 0.08 -5.04 19.24
C HIS A 164 -0.86 -4.79 18.06
N THR A 165 -1.94 -4.01 18.26
CA THR A 165 -2.98 -3.82 17.24
C THR A 165 -2.41 -3.27 15.94
N GLU A 166 -1.57 -2.23 15.98
CA GLU A 166 -0.93 -1.68 14.77
C GLU A 166 -0.06 -2.72 14.05
N ALA A 167 0.67 -3.56 14.82
CA ALA A 167 1.57 -4.56 14.25
C ALA A 167 0.84 -5.78 13.67
N VAL A 168 -0.30 -6.17 14.23
CA VAL A 168 -1.04 -7.39 13.85
C VAL A 168 -2.15 -7.08 12.87
N THR A 169 -2.95 -6.03 13.13
CA THR A 169 -4.11 -5.66 12.30
C THR A 169 -3.67 -4.82 11.09
N GLY A 170 -2.69 -3.92 11.23
CA GLY A 170 -2.04 -3.29 10.08
C GLY A 170 -1.18 -4.30 9.33
N ILE A 171 -1.46 -4.52 8.03
CA ILE A 171 -0.81 -5.59 7.26
C ILE A 171 0.71 -5.36 7.15
N VAL A 172 1.15 -4.11 6.97
CA VAL A 172 2.57 -3.71 6.93
C VAL A 172 3.30 -4.04 8.24
N GLY A 173 2.59 -4.11 9.37
CA GLY A 173 3.10 -4.57 10.66
C GLY A 173 3.63 -6.00 10.65
N ARG A 174 3.36 -6.79 9.60
CA ARG A 174 3.98 -8.11 9.36
C ARG A 174 5.48 -8.10 9.53
N ALA A 175 6.13 -7.01 9.14
CA ALA A 175 7.58 -6.86 9.30
C ALA A 175 8.00 -6.97 10.78
N ASP A 176 7.23 -6.40 11.71
CA ASP A 176 7.50 -6.45 13.14
C ASP A 176 7.24 -7.85 13.71
N VAL A 177 6.10 -8.43 13.36
CA VAL A 177 5.67 -9.75 13.86
C VAL A 177 6.61 -10.86 13.36
N LEU A 178 6.94 -10.87 12.07
CA LEU A 178 7.85 -11.86 11.49
C LEU A 178 9.29 -11.69 11.98
N ALA A 179 9.78 -10.46 12.10
CA ALA A 179 11.10 -10.19 12.67
C ALA A 179 11.17 -10.67 14.14
N CYS A 180 10.10 -10.49 14.92
CA CYS A 180 10.00 -10.97 16.28
C CYS A 180 10.05 -12.50 16.37
N LEU A 181 9.35 -13.22 15.47
CA LEU A 181 9.40 -14.67 15.39
C LEU A 181 10.82 -15.16 15.13
N LEU A 182 11.47 -14.60 14.11
CA LEU A 182 12.84 -14.96 13.73
C LEU A 182 13.85 -14.60 14.83
N PHE A 183 13.63 -13.47 15.52
CA PHE A 183 14.43 -13.04 16.68
C PHE A 183 14.37 -14.08 17.80
N LEU A 184 13.19 -14.55 18.19
CA LEU A 184 13.01 -15.56 19.22
C LEU A 184 13.65 -16.90 18.80
N LEU A 185 13.48 -17.32 17.57
CA LEU A 185 14.08 -18.54 17.05
C LEU A 185 15.61 -18.45 17.00
N ALA A 186 16.16 -17.29 16.62
CA ALA A 186 17.61 -17.03 16.64
C ALA A 186 18.17 -17.08 18.07
N PHE A 187 17.48 -16.44 19.03
CA PHE A 187 17.84 -16.47 20.44
C PHE A 187 17.81 -17.90 21.01
N LEU A 188 16.77 -18.68 20.74
CA LEU A 188 16.65 -20.08 21.15
C LEU A 188 17.74 -20.94 20.56
N SER A 189 18.05 -20.76 19.25
CA SER A 189 19.13 -21.49 18.58
C SER A 189 20.49 -21.14 19.18
N TYR A 190 20.75 -19.86 19.47
CA TYR A 190 21.97 -19.43 20.16
C TYR A 190 22.10 -20.07 21.54
N ASN A 191 21.03 -19.99 22.35
CA ASN A 191 21.01 -20.56 23.69
C ASN A 191 21.30 -22.08 23.62
N ARG A 192 20.71 -22.79 22.67
CA ARG A 192 20.95 -24.20 22.46
C ARG A 192 22.40 -24.51 22.02
N SER A 193 23.06 -23.61 21.29
CA SER A 193 24.46 -23.74 20.91
C SER A 193 25.45 -23.63 22.09
N VAL A 194 25.00 -22.97 23.15
CA VAL A 194 25.82 -22.68 24.36
C VAL A 194 25.50 -23.58 25.56
N ASP A 195 24.30 -24.17 25.65
CA ASP A 195 23.74 -24.89 26.81
C ASP A 195 24.43 -26.20 27.14
N GLN A 196 25.33 -26.76 26.31
CA GLN A 196 26.07 -27.97 26.58
C GLN A 196 27.45 -27.65 27.15
N LEU A 197 27.75 -28.18 28.32
CA LEU A 197 28.99 -28.01 29.08
C LEU A 197 30.25 -28.62 28.41
N TYR A 198 30.22 -29.04 27.18
CA TYR A 198 31.36 -29.63 26.46
C TYR A 198 32.01 -28.56 25.58
N VAL A 199 33.04 -27.93 26.13
CA VAL A 199 33.93 -27.05 25.38
C VAL A 199 35.04 -27.92 24.79
N GLY A 200 34.84 -28.49 23.61
CA GLY A 200 35.92 -29.04 22.83
C GLY A 200 36.92 -27.96 22.39
N GLU A 201 38.17 -28.33 22.25
CA GLU A 201 39.24 -27.41 21.75
C GLU A 201 39.03 -26.96 20.27
N HIS A 202 37.96 -27.39 19.62
CA HIS A 202 37.64 -27.10 18.22
C HIS A 202 37.05 -25.70 18.03
N PHE A 203 37.38 -25.08 16.88
CA PHE A 203 36.77 -23.81 16.47
C PHE A 203 35.55 -24.09 15.56
N PRO A 204 34.37 -23.43 15.78
CA PRO A 204 34.02 -22.49 16.85
C PRO A 204 33.77 -23.21 18.19
N PRO A 205 34.10 -22.61 19.32
CA PRO A 205 33.97 -23.23 20.64
C PRO A 205 32.53 -23.24 21.12
N THR A 206 31.72 -24.10 20.52
CA THR A 206 30.28 -24.25 20.77
C THR A 206 29.93 -25.71 20.98
N ALA A 207 28.86 -25.96 21.73
CA ALA A 207 28.32 -27.32 21.93
C ALA A 207 27.77 -27.90 20.61
N SER A 208 27.28 -27.02 19.71
CA SER A 208 26.81 -27.41 18.39
C SER A 208 27.01 -26.26 17.41
N PRO A 209 27.96 -26.40 16.47
CA PRO A 209 28.17 -25.42 15.39
C PRO A 209 26.92 -25.20 14.55
N PHE A 210 26.11 -26.24 14.34
CA PHE A 210 24.86 -26.13 13.57
C PHE A 210 23.90 -25.11 14.19
N PHE A 211 23.66 -25.16 15.49
CA PHE A 211 22.74 -24.20 16.14
C PHE A 211 23.31 -22.78 16.19
N LEU A 212 24.62 -22.60 16.22
CA LEU A 212 25.23 -21.28 16.10
C LEU A 212 25.02 -20.73 14.68
N LEU A 213 25.32 -21.53 13.64
CA LEU A 213 25.08 -21.13 12.24
C LEU A 213 23.60 -20.86 11.98
N LEU A 214 22.71 -21.68 12.51
CA LEU A 214 21.26 -21.45 12.41
C LEU A 214 20.85 -20.14 13.09
N SER A 215 21.42 -19.82 14.24
CA SER A 215 21.18 -18.54 14.93
C SER A 215 21.64 -17.34 14.10
N LEU A 216 22.85 -17.42 13.51
CA LEU A 216 23.38 -16.37 12.63
C LEU A 216 22.48 -16.18 11.40
N PHE A 217 22.08 -17.27 10.76
CA PHE A 217 21.17 -17.24 9.62
C PHE A 217 19.81 -16.63 9.97
N LEU A 218 19.15 -17.12 11.05
CA LEU A 218 17.84 -16.60 11.48
C LEU A 218 17.91 -15.14 11.91
N GLY A 219 18.99 -14.71 12.59
CA GLY A 219 19.20 -13.33 12.96
C GLY A 219 19.40 -12.41 11.73
N THR A 220 20.08 -12.91 10.69
CA THR A 220 20.19 -12.21 9.41
C THR A 220 18.85 -12.11 8.69
N CYS A 221 18.08 -13.20 8.66
CA CYS A 221 16.71 -13.16 8.14
C CYS A 221 15.83 -12.17 8.90
N ALA A 222 15.93 -12.13 10.24
CA ALA A 222 15.21 -11.14 11.05
C ALA A 222 15.56 -9.69 10.65
N MET A 223 16.85 -9.40 10.40
CA MET A 223 17.32 -8.10 9.90
C MET A 223 16.83 -7.79 8.48
N LEU A 224 16.74 -8.79 7.59
CA LEU A 224 16.23 -8.63 6.23
C LEU A 224 14.69 -8.49 6.19
N VAL A 225 13.99 -8.87 7.25
CA VAL A 225 12.57 -8.59 7.45
C VAL A 225 12.38 -7.19 8.02
N LYS A 226 13.14 -6.83 9.06
CA LYS A 226 13.14 -5.50 9.68
C LYS A 226 14.48 -5.25 10.39
N GLU A 227 14.97 -4.02 10.30
CA GLU A 227 16.29 -3.59 10.80
C GLU A 227 16.49 -3.84 12.29
N THR A 228 15.41 -3.78 13.08
CA THR A 228 15.43 -4.08 14.53
C THR A 228 15.83 -5.52 14.84
N GLY A 229 15.66 -6.44 13.89
CA GLY A 229 16.00 -7.86 14.06
C GLY A 229 17.49 -8.12 14.36
N VAL A 230 18.40 -7.26 13.89
CA VAL A 230 19.85 -7.40 14.15
C VAL A 230 20.21 -7.35 15.63
N THR A 231 19.37 -6.72 16.45
CA THR A 231 19.60 -6.57 17.90
C THR A 231 19.61 -7.89 18.67
N VAL A 232 19.12 -8.98 18.06
CA VAL A 232 19.17 -10.33 18.64
C VAL A 232 20.62 -10.74 18.96
N PHE A 233 21.57 -10.35 18.13
CA PHE A 233 22.99 -10.69 18.35
C PHE A 233 23.54 -10.03 19.63
N GLY A 234 23.16 -8.77 19.87
CA GLY A 234 23.48 -8.07 21.13
C GLY A 234 22.88 -8.76 22.34
N VAL A 235 21.60 -9.15 22.25
CA VAL A 235 20.91 -9.91 23.30
C VAL A 235 21.61 -11.25 23.56
N CYS A 236 21.97 -12.00 22.52
CA CYS A 236 22.66 -13.27 22.63
C CYS A 236 24.02 -13.13 23.33
N LEU A 237 24.82 -12.14 22.95
CA LEU A 237 26.14 -11.90 23.52
C LEU A 237 26.08 -11.51 25.00
N VAL A 238 25.17 -10.60 25.36
CA VAL A 238 25.01 -10.19 26.76
C VAL A 238 24.45 -11.33 27.60
N TYR A 239 23.48 -12.08 27.09
CA TYR A 239 22.97 -13.27 27.78
C TYR A 239 24.04 -14.34 27.99
N ASP A 240 24.90 -14.63 27.00
CA ASP A 240 26.00 -15.60 27.08
C ASP A 240 27.05 -15.16 28.11
N PHE A 241 27.43 -13.88 28.10
CA PHE A 241 28.36 -13.30 29.08
C PHE A 241 27.85 -13.50 30.53
N PHE A 242 26.56 -13.19 30.77
CA PHE A 242 25.97 -13.38 32.10
C PHE A 242 25.83 -14.85 32.49
N SER A 243 25.52 -15.72 31.54
CA SER A 243 25.42 -17.16 31.77
C SER A 243 26.77 -17.76 32.11
N LEU A 244 27.82 -17.38 31.42
CA LEU A 244 29.21 -17.78 31.71
C LEU A 244 29.62 -17.35 33.14
N SER A 245 29.36 -16.09 33.47
CA SER A 245 29.71 -15.55 34.80
C SER A 245 28.95 -16.25 35.92
N CYS A 246 27.66 -16.61 35.69
CA CYS A 246 26.92 -17.40 36.67
C CYS A 246 27.49 -18.81 36.84
N ASN A 247 27.92 -19.47 35.78
CA ASN A 247 28.51 -20.80 35.84
C ASN A 247 29.89 -20.76 36.53
N ALA A 248 30.71 -19.76 36.28
CA ALA A 248 31.99 -19.56 36.94
C ALA A 248 31.83 -19.32 38.48
N LEU A 249 30.80 -18.58 38.86
CA LEU A 249 30.46 -18.36 40.28
C LEU A 249 29.96 -19.62 40.98
N LYS A 250 29.17 -20.49 40.30
CA LYS A 250 28.76 -21.79 40.84
C LYS A 250 29.91 -22.72 41.10
N LEU A 251 30.87 -22.80 40.15
CA LEU A 251 32.09 -23.57 40.31
C LEU A 251 32.93 -23.08 41.46
N ARG A 252 32.98 -21.80 41.73
CA ARG A 252 33.70 -21.19 42.85
C ARG A 252 33.03 -21.45 44.20
N ASN A 253 31.69 -21.40 44.26
CA ASN A 253 30.93 -21.61 45.51
C ASN A 253 30.68 -23.11 45.80
N GLY A 254 30.80 -23.99 44.79
CA GLY A 254 30.66 -25.45 44.89
C GLY A 254 32.00 -26.18 45.05
N GLY A 255 33.09 -25.44 45.19
CA GLY A 255 34.42 -26.00 45.37
C GLY A 255 34.61 -26.71 46.69
N ILE A 256 35.18 -27.87 46.61
CA ILE A 256 35.67 -28.82 47.61
C ILE A 256 34.79 -30.06 47.73
N HIS A 257 34.90 -30.90 46.74
CA HIS A 257 35.07 -32.36 46.86
C HIS A 257 35.35 -32.94 45.46
N GLN A 258 36.53 -32.65 44.91
CA GLN A 258 37.12 -33.50 43.90
C GLN A 258 38.17 -34.37 44.58
N ARG A 259 37.87 -35.66 44.69
CA ARG A 259 38.91 -36.71 44.88
C ARG A 259 39.78 -36.70 43.60
N PRO A 260 41.14 -36.82 43.81
CA PRO A 260 42.04 -36.87 42.66
C PRO A 260 41.81 -38.17 41.89
N ALA A 261 41.63 -38.08 40.58
CA ALA A 261 41.64 -39.21 39.70
C ALA A 261 43.04 -39.80 39.69
N ARG A 262 43.13 -41.04 40.08
CA ARG A 262 44.34 -41.86 39.90
C ARG A 262 44.64 -42.01 38.41
N GLN A 263 45.86 -41.72 38.05
CA GLN A 263 46.45 -42.10 36.77
C GLN A 263 46.41 -43.60 36.63
N CYS A 264 45.72 -44.15 35.63
CA CYS A 264 45.92 -45.52 35.13
C CYS A 264 46.84 -45.45 33.93
N VAL A 265 48.03 -46.01 34.16
CA VAL A 265 49.01 -46.39 33.14
C VAL A 265 48.44 -47.57 32.32
N ALA A 266 48.60 -47.50 31.03
CA ALA A 266 48.22 -48.50 30.06
C ALA A 266 49.08 -49.80 30.16
N SER A 267 48.43 -50.96 30.13
CA SER A 267 49.01 -52.16 29.57
C SER A 267 47.91 -53.13 29.13
N THR A 268 48.05 -53.67 27.93
CA THR A 268 47.21 -54.59 27.18
C THR A 268 47.55 -56.03 27.51
N PRO A 269 46.99 -57.11 26.85
CA PRO A 269 45.83 -57.91 27.30
C PRO A 269 46.18 -59.38 27.40
N ALA A 270 45.32 -60.16 28.09
CA ALA A 270 45.22 -61.65 27.73
C ALA A 270 44.07 -62.39 28.48
N SER A 271 43.23 -63.00 27.68
CA SER A 271 42.57 -64.33 27.83
C SER A 271 41.66 -64.66 29.03
N LEU A 272 40.46 -65.06 28.69
CA LEU A 272 39.43 -65.91 29.33
C LEU A 272 39.96 -67.17 29.98
N PRO A 273 39.30 -67.92 30.92
CA PRO A 273 37.89 -68.35 30.82
C PRO A 273 37.05 -68.44 32.12
N VAL A 274 35.74 -68.64 31.94
CA VAL A 274 34.67 -69.14 32.86
C VAL A 274 34.98 -70.55 33.45
N PRO A 275 34.37 -71.19 34.56
CA PRO A 275 33.02 -70.91 35.08
C PRO A 275 32.77 -71.16 36.62
N ALA A 276 31.50 -70.94 37.00
CA ALA A 276 30.63 -71.70 37.90
C ALA A 276 30.53 -71.45 39.40
N ALA A 277 29.30 -71.15 39.75
CA ALA A 277 28.38 -71.71 40.77
C ALA A 277 28.64 -71.60 42.30
N GLY A 278 27.57 -71.21 42.95
CA GLY A 278 27.30 -71.62 44.36
C GLY A 278 26.65 -70.53 45.20
N ARG A 279 25.33 -70.44 45.22
CA ARG A 279 24.38 -70.59 46.37
C ARG A 279 24.95 -70.38 47.80
N GLU A 280 24.36 -69.54 48.58
CA GLU A 280 23.26 -69.70 49.53
C GLU A 280 23.22 -68.63 50.64
N ASN A 281 22.00 -68.15 50.87
CA ASN A 281 21.28 -67.80 52.10
C ASN A 281 22.00 -67.25 53.37
N GLY A 282 21.35 -66.26 53.93
CA GLY A 282 21.44 -66.02 55.39
C GLY A 282 20.80 -64.70 55.83
N LYS A 283 19.58 -64.78 56.29
CA LYS A 283 18.88 -63.76 57.10
C LYS A 283 19.70 -63.50 58.39
N HIS A 284 19.68 -62.23 58.87
CA HIS A 284 19.10 -61.91 60.20
C HIS A 284 19.10 -60.45 60.57
N ARG A 285 18.00 -60.07 61.22
CA ARG A 285 17.69 -58.87 61.96
C ARG A 285 18.69 -58.62 63.08
N PHE A 286 18.90 -57.35 63.55
CA PHE A 286 18.45 -56.85 64.85
C PHE A 286 18.90 -55.40 65.07
N ALA A 287 18.04 -54.66 65.74
CA ALA A 287 18.02 -53.33 66.28
C ALA A 287 19.07 -53.07 67.37
N HIS A 288 19.39 -51.86 67.62
CA HIS A 288 19.30 -51.08 68.89
C HIS A 288 20.06 -49.74 68.78
N ARG A 289 19.36 -48.62 68.97
CA ARG A 289 19.30 -47.70 70.16
C ARG A 289 20.62 -47.23 70.76
N GLY A 290 20.65 -45.91 70.89
CA GLY A 290 21.23 -45.18 72.00
C GLY A 290 22.32 -44.22 71.57
N ALA A 291 22.28 -42.98 71.84
CA ALA A 291 21.87 -42.02 72.83
C ALA A 291 22.92 -40.90 72.82
N TRP A 292 22.48 -39.69 72.78
CA TRP A 292 22.95 -38.50 73.44
C TRP A 292 24.45 -38.19 73.68
N SER A 293 24.89 -36.99 73.14
CA SER A 293 25.37 -35.99 74.08
C SER A 293 25.52 -34.61 73.39
N SER A 294 24.96 -33.66 74.07
CA SER A 294 24.95 -32.21 73.99
C SER A 294 26.33 -31.60 74.32
N CYS A 295 26.58 -30.49 73.60
CA CYS A 295 27.30 -29.36 74.21
C CYS A 295 27.00 -28.07 73.40
N HIS A 296 26.24 -27.18 73.96
CA HIS A 296 26.28 -25.72 73.81
C HIS A 296 27.31 -25.19 74.83
N PRO A 297 27.66 -23.90 74.91
CA PRO A 297 27.30 -22.70 74.17
C PRO A 297 28.48 -21.74 73.87
N THR A 298 28.26 -20.65 73.21
CA THR A 298 28.44 -19.25 73.72
C THR A 298 28.35 -18.24 72.57
N SER A 299 27.42 -17.30 72.73
CA SER A 299 27.45 -16.00 71.98
C SER A 299 28.41 -15.03 72.75
N PRO A 300 28.85 -13.96 72.04
CA PRO A 300 28.40 -12.65 72.55
C PRO A 300 27.87 -11.67 71.45
N GLU A 301 27.06 -10.80 72.01
CA GLU A 301 26.50 -9.58 71.45
C GLU A 301 27.56 -8.71 70.84
N GLU A 302 27.15 -7.92 69.79
CA GLU A 302 27.42 -6.49 69.79
C GLU A 302 26.66 -5.74 68.72
N GLN A 303 25.94 -4.78 69.14
CA GLN A 303 25.72 -3.39 68.75
C GLN A 303 25.26 -3.07 67.31
N ARG A 304 24.03 -2.61 67.28
CA ARG A 304 23.41 -1.72 66.26
C ARG A 304 24.16 -0.42 66.16
N SER A 305 24.57 -0.04 64.98
CA SER A 305 24.64 1.37 64.60
C SER A 305 24.20 1.48 63.12
N GLY A 306 23.17 2.31 62.89
CA GLY A 306 22.61 2.62 61.64
C GLY A 306 23.56 3.50 60.81
N GLY A 307 23.71 3.15 59.53
CA GLY A 307 24.41 3.94 58.56
C GLY A 307 23.99 3.49 57.16
N LEU A 308 23.39 4.38 56.39
CA LEU A 308 23.07 4.22 54.99
C LEU A 308 24.31 3.80 54.19
N PRO A 309 24.24 2.81 53.32
CA PRO A 309 25.39 2.43 52.47
C PRO A 309 25.55 3.38 51.30
N VAL A 310 26.66 4.10 51.32
CA VAL A 310 27.19 4.96 50.26
C VAL A 310 27.49 4.15 48.99
N PRO A 311 27.24 4.67 47.75
CA PRO A 311 27.39 3.95 46.47
C PRO A 311 28.82 3.51 46.14
N SER A 312 29.82 4.02 46.82
CA SER A 312 31.25 3.74 46.57
C SER A 312 31.66 2.27 46.78
N LYS A 313 30.94 1.52 47.63
CA LYS A 313 31.27 0.09 47.90
C LYS A 313 30.91 -0.84 46.70
N ALA A 314 29.94 -0.48 45.87
CA ALA A 314 29.57 -1.29 44.71
C ALA A 314 30.58 -1.18 43.54
N ILE A 315 31.07 0.05 43.29
CA ILE A 315 32.11 0.31 42.30
C ILE A 315 33.46 -0.29 42.75
N TRP A 316 33.74 -0.22 44.04
CA TRP A 316 34.93 -0.85 44.62
C TRP A 316 34.88 -2.37 44.58
N ALA A 317 33.72 -2.97 44.74
CA ALA A 317 33.55 -4.43 44.62
C ALA A 317 33.72 -4.91 43.18
N ILE A 318 33.29 -4.16 42.18
CA ILE A 318 33.53 -4.44 40.74
C ILE A 318 35.04 -4.24 40.43
N ARG A 319 35.65 -3.19 40.92
CA ARG A 319 37.10 -2.93 40.74
C ARG A 319 38.01 -3.92 41.46
N SER A 320 37.66 -4.35 42.71
CA SER A 320 38.39 -5.42 43.41
C SER A 320 38.15 -6.80 42.81
N TYR A 321 36.99 -7.03 42.15
CA TYR A 321 36.70 -8.25 41.43
C TYR A 321 37.53 -8.36 40.13
N LEU A 322 37.84 -7.22 39.51
CA LEU A 322 38.67 -7.14 38.32
C LEU A 322 40.18 -7.11 38.63
N THR A 323 40.58 -6.74 39.88
CA THR A 323 41.99 -6.56 40.22
C THR A 323 42.56 -7.63 41.17
N ALA A 324 41.76 -8.51 41.78
CA ALA A 324 42.23 -9.55 42.66
C ALA A 324 42.72 -10.79 41.91
N ASN A 325 43.96 -10.88 41.75
CA ASN A 325 44.93 -12.00 41.61
C ASN A 325 44.48 -13.38 41.13
N ASN A 326 43.56 -13.44 40.08
CA ASN A 326 43.26 -14.67 39.35
C ASN A 326 42.93 -14.39 37.90
N ASN A 327 43.60 -13.41 37.27
CA ASN A 327 43.41 -13.03 35.88
C ASN A 327 43.61 -14.19 34.88
N GLN A 328 44.50 -15.15 35.18
CA GLN A 328 44.72 -16.30 34.31
C GLN A 328 43.55 -17.30 34.30
N ASN A 329 42.95 -17.60 35.43
CA ASN A 329 41.81 -18.54 35.48
C ASN A 329 40.51 -17.94 34.93
N PHE A 330 40.28 -16.62 35.12
CA PHE A 330 39.13 -15.95 34.50
C PHE A 330 39.29 -15.84 32.99
N LEU A 331 40.47 -15.46 32.50
CA LEU A 331 40.75 -15.39 31.04
C LEU A 331 40.62 -16.75 30.41
N TYR A 332 41.06 -17.81 31.04
CA TYR A 332 40.93 -19.20 30.54
C TYR A 332 39.45 -19.62 30.44
N THR A 333 38.64 -19.31 31.44
CA THR A 333 37.19 -19.59 31.47
C THR A 333 36.40 -18.70 30.49
N ALA A 334 36.83 -17.48 30.27
CA ALA A 334 36.20 -16.53 29.35
C ALA A 334 36.63 -16.72 27.87
N ARG A 335 37.74 -17.42 27.61
CA ARG A 335 38.29 -17.61 26.25
C ARG A 335 37.30 -18.17 25.21
N PRO A 336 36.43 -19.15 25.50
CA PRO A 336 35.44 -19.65 24.57
C PRO A 336 34.38 -18.60 24.24
N PHE A 337 33.92 -17.83 25.24
CA PHE A 337 33.00 -16.70 25.05
C PHE A 337 33.61 -15.62 24.15
N LEU A 338 34.86 -15.21 24.43
CA LEU A 338 35.55 -14.18 23.64
C LEU A 338 35.70 -14.58 22.19
N LYS A 339 36.02 -15.84 21.92
CA LYS A 339 36.08 -16.37 20.54
C LYS A 339 34.70 -16.33 19.83
N ARG A 340 33.62 -16.73 20.52
CA ARG A 340 32.26 -16.65 19.97
C ARG A 340 31.84 -15.20 19.77
N ALA A 341 32.10 -14.34 20.74
CA ALA A 341 31.77 -12.93 20.67
C ALA A 341 32.50 -12.23 19.50
N ALA A 342 33.79 -12.50 19.32
CA ALA A 342 34.55 -12.00 18.18
C ALA A 342 33.97 -12.47 16.83
N LEU A 343 33.60 -13.76 16.73
CA LEU A 343 32.97 -14.31 15.53
C LEU A 343 31.62 -13.62 15.24
N VAL A 344 30.74 -13.52 16.23
CA VAL A 344 29.41 -12.91 16.08
C VAL A 344 29.52 -11.42 15.73
N ILE A 345 30.42 -10.69 16.41
CA ILE A 345 30.65 -9.25 16.15
C ILE A 345 31.18 -9.05 14.73
N SER A 346 32.20 -9.82 14.32
CA SER A 346 32.75 -9.74 12.96
C SER A 346 31.69 -10.06 11.90
N TYR A 347 30.86 -11.07 12.16
CA TYR A 347 29.74 -11.43 11.28
C TYR A 347 28.71 -10.30 11.19
N VAL A 348 28.32 -9.70 12.30
CA VAL A 348 27.37 -8.58 12.34
C VAL A 348 27.91 -7.36 11.58
N ILE A 349 29.19 -7.04 11.78
CA ILE A 349 29.86 -5.95 11.05
C ILE A 349 29.81 -6.21 9.54
N LEU A 350 30.11 -7.44 9.12
CA LEU A 350 30.09 -7.83 7.71
C LEU A 350 28.68 -7.68 7.12
N VAL A 351 27.64 -8.20 7.82
CA VAL A 351 26.25 -8.15 7.36
C VAL A 351 25.72 -6.71 7.31
N LEU A 352 26.07 -5.87 8.29
CA LEU A 352 25.73 -4.44 8.29
C LEU A 352 26.45 -3.69 7.17
N TYR A 353 27.72 -4.02 6.90
CA TYR A 353 28.45 -3.48 5.76
C TYR A 353 27.76 -3.80 4.42
N PHE A 354 27.38 -5.06 4.20
CA PHE A 354 26.63 -5.45 3.00
C PHE A 354 25.30 -4.72 2.89
N ARG A 355 24.58 -4.57 4.00
CA ARG A 355 23.31 -3.83 4.01
C ARG A 355 23.53 -2.35 3.60
N LEU A 356 24.52 -1.68 4.17
CA LEU A 356 24.87 -0.30 3.83
C LEU A 356 25.32 -0.17 2.36
N TRP A 357 26.08 -1.14 1.88
CA TRP A 357 26.50 -1.18 0.48
C TRP A 357 25.31 -1.29 -0.48
N ILE A 358 24.34 -2.17 -0.22
CA ILE A 358 23.11 -2.29 -1.01
C ILE A 358 22.31 -0.99 -0.96
N MET A 359 22.26 -0.30 0.19
CA MET A 359 21.56 0.98 0.35
C MET A 359 22.28 2.17 -0.32
N GLY A 360 23.41 1.93 -0.99
CA GLY A 360 24.21 2.98 -1.66
C GLY A 360 24.95 3.89 -0.70
N GLY A 361 25.29 3.41 0.51
CA GLY A 361 26.06 4.16 1.54
C GLY A 361 25.31 5.33 2.17
N SER A 362 24.03 5.54 1.82
CA SER A 362 23.22 6.65 2.33
C SER A 362 22.19 6.17 3.35
N MET A 363 21.98 6.97 4.40
CA MET A 363 20.92 6.73 5.38
C MET A 363 19.58 7.34 4.92
N PRO A 364 18.43 6.83 5.39
CA PRO A 364 17.12 7.43 5.12
C PRO A 364 17.09 8.91 5.49
N MET A 365 16.54 9.75 4.60
CA MET A 365 16.35 11.18 4.84
C MET A 365 14.92 11.40 5.35
N PHE A 366 14.79 12.08 6.48
CA PHE A 366 13.51 12.40 7.09
C PHE A 366 13.31 13.91 7.17
N SER A 367 12.06 14.36 7.22
CA SER A 367 11.69 15.77 7.29
C SER A 367 11.41 16.22 8.73
N GLU A 368 11.30 17.54 8.93
CA GLU A 368 10.85 18.12 10.21
C GLU A 368 9.44 17.63 10.61
N GLN A 369 8.59 17.34 9.61
CA GLN A 369 7.24 16.82 9.85
C GLN A 369 7.26 15.43 10.49
N ASP A 370 8.22 14.60 10.11
CA ASP A 370 8.33 13.23 10.59
C ASP A 370 8.87 13.19 12.02
N ASN A 371 9.87 14.04 12.35
CA ASN A 371 10.50 14.06 13.65
C ASN A 371 11.01 15.48 14.01
N PRO A 372 10.14 16.36 14.52
CA PRO A 372 10.49 17.75 14.82
C PRO A 372 11.68 17.90 15.79
N ALA A 373 11.82 17.00 16.75
CA ALA A 373 12.92 17.04 17.73
C ALA A 373 14.30 16.93 17.06
N SER A 374 14.41 16.18 15.96
CA SER A 374 15.69 16.02 15.22
C SER A 374 16.18 17.30 14.54
N PHE A 375 15.26 18.23 14.29
CA PHE A 375 15.53 19.50 13.58
C PHE A 375 15.61 20.69 14.52
N SER A 376 15.40 20.52 15.83
CA SER A 376 15.61 21.59 16.81
C SER A 376 17.08 22.02 16.81
N PRO A 377 17.39 23.34 16.76
CA PRO A 377 18.77 23.84 16.83
C PRO A 377 19.41 23.60 18.20
N TYR A 378 18.60 23.50 19.25
CA TYR A 378 19.06 23.38 20.63
C TYR A 378 19.29 21.92 21.03
N LEU A 379 20.53 21.58 21.40
CA LEU A 379 20.89 20.23 21.86
C LEU A 379 20.12 19.82 23.12
N LEU A 380 19.90 20.77 24.04
CA LEU A 380 19.14 20.53 25.27
C LEU A 380 17.70 20.11 24.96
N THR A 381 17.02 20.82 24.07
CA THR A 381 15.63 20.48 23.63
C THR A 381 15.59 19.09 23.01
N ARG A 382 16.58 18.74 22.15
CA ARG A 382 16.66 17.39 21.59
C ARG A 382 16.84 16.34 22.67
N PHE A 383 17.76 16.54 23.61
CA PHE A 383 18.04 15.61 24.69
C PHE A 383 16.81 15.40 25.59
N LEU A 384 16.20 16.50 26.06
CA LEU A 384 15.02 16.44 26.93
C LEU A 384 13.82 15.77 26.22
N THR A 385 13.58 16.14 24.97
CA THR A 385 12.46 15.56 24.20
C THR A 385 12.68 14.07 23.96
N TYR A 386 13.85 13.63 23.52
CA TYR A 386 14.12 12.20 23.33
C TYR A 386 14.03 11.41 24.64
N SER A 387 14.52 11.97 25.74
CA SER A 387 14.41 11.34 27.06
C SER A 387 12.93 11.20 27.48
N TYR A 388 12.11 12.22 27.25
CA TYR A 388 10.68 12.15 27.49
C TYR A 388 9.98 11.12 26.57
N LEU A 389 10.35 11.04 25.29
CA LEU A 389 9.78 10.03 24.38
C LEU A 389 10.06 8.59 24.83
N LEU A 390 11.23 8.32 25.47
CA LEU A 390 11.47 7.01 26.09
C LEU A 390 10.47 6.73 27.21
N ALA A 391 10.22 7.72 28.07
CA ALA A 391 9.24 7.60 29.16
C ALA A 391 7.80 7.44 28.62
N PHE A 392 7.46 8.15 27.55
CA PHE A 392 6.16 8.05 26.89
C PHE A 392 5.95 6.67 26.24
N ASN A 393 6.94 6.10 25.57
CA ASN A 393 6.87 4.74 25.03
C ASN A 393 6.71 3.68 26.15
N ALA A 394 7.40 3.86 27.30
CA ALA A 394 7.18 3.02 28.47
C ALA A 394 5.76 3.17 29.04
N TRP A 395 5.20 4.38 29.03
CA TRP A 395 3.82 4.62 29.44
C TRP A 395 2.82 3.91 28.52
N LEU A 396 3.03 3.90 27.20
CA LEU A 396 2.17 3.17 26.26
C LEU A 396 2.17 1.65 26.50
N LEU A 397 3.28 1.08 26.98
CA LEU A 397 3.31 -0.32 27.41
C LEU A 397 2.54 -0.55 28.73
N LEU A 398 2.61 0.38 29.67
CA LEU A 398 1.92 0.28 30.94
C LEU A 398 0.42 0.53 30.85
N ALA A 399 0.06 1.57 30.08
CA ALA A 399 -1.32 2.06 29.95
C ALA A 399 -1.63 2.42 28.49
N PRO A 400 -1.95 1.43 27.64
CA PRO A 400 -2.26 1.63 26.23
C PRO A 400 -3.68 2.22 26.02
N ILE A 401 -3.92 3.40 26.61
CA ILE A 401 -5.23 4.07 26.60
C ILE A 401 -5.42 4.82 25.28
N THR A 402 -4.45 5.70 24.96
CA THR A 402 -4.46 6.54 23.75
C THR A 402 -3.56 5.89 22.71
N LEU A 403 -4.18 5.27 21.71
CA LEU A 403 -3.50 4.64 20.58
C LEU A 403 -3.91 5.35 19.29
N CYS A 404 -2.93 5.72 18.45
CA CYS A 404 -3.15 6.42 17.20
C CYS A 404 -2.23 5.83 16.12
N TYR A 405 -2.75 5.73 14.91
CA TYR A 405 -2.00 5.18 13.77
C TYR A 405 -0.83 6.08 13.29
N ASP A 406 -0.80 7.36 13.68
CA ASP A 406 0.20 8.32 13.20
C ASP A 406 0.54 9.36 14.28
N TRP A 407 1.79 9.34 14.73
CA TRP A 407 2.35 10.23 15.72
C TRP A 407 3.45 11.11 15.10
N GLN A 408 3.04 12.14 14.33
CA GLN A 408 3.97 13.08 13.72
C GLN A 408 3.88 14.49 14.33
N VAL A 409 4.21 15.51 13.56
CA VAL A 409 4.24 16.90 14.03
C VAL A 409 2.95 17.31 14.74
N GLY A 410 3.08 17.91 15.90
CA GLY A 410 1.97 18.34 16.76
C GLY A 410 1.47 17.29 17.74
N SER A 411 1.83 16.01 17.58
CA SER A 411 1.40 14.94 18.49
C SER A 411 1.97 15.10 19.90
N ILE A 412 3.26 15.38 20.00
CA ILE A 412 3.97 15.60 21.25
C ILE A 412 4.80 16.88 21.12
N PRO A 413 4.48 17.93 21.87
CA PRO A 413 5.24 19.17 21.85
C PRO A 413 6.67 18.97 22.36
N LEU A 414 7.63 19.73 21.81
CA LEU A 414 9.02 19.70 22.22
C LEU A 414 9.17 20.06 23.73
N VAL A 415 10.12 19.44 24.40
CA VAL A 415 10.49 19.76 25.77
C VAL A 415 11.66 20.72 25.73
N GLU A 416 11.38 22.01 25.94
CA GLU A 416 12.38 23.09 25.76
C GLU A 416 13.07 23.48 27.07
N SER A 417 12.45 23.24 28.22
CA SER A 417 12.95 23.62 29.54
C SER A 417 13.19 22.41 30.44
N VAL A 418 14.24 22.50 31.26
CA VAL A 418 14.50 21.51 32.33
C VAL A 418 13.38 21.50 33.38
N TRP A 419 12.69 22.61 33.55
CA TRP A 419 11.57 22.76 34.49
C TRP A 419 10.21 22.28 33.96
N ASP A 420 10.18 21.73 32.77
CA ASP A 420 8.96 21.16 32.22
C ASP A 420 8.54 19.93 33.05
N VAL A 421 7.27 19.90 33.48
CA VAL A 421 6.70 18.84 34.30
C VAL A 421 6.85 17.45 33.68
N ARG A 422 6.91 17.37 32.37
CA ARG A 422 7.10 16.11 31.63
C ARG A 422 8.44 15.44 31.94
N ASN A 423 9.45 16.19 32.36
CA ASN A 423 10.74 15.65 32.77
C ASN A 423 10.62 14.76 34.03
N LEU A 424 9.58 14.93 34.84
CA LEU A 424 9.32 14.06 35.99
C LEU A 424 9.09 12.61 35.56
N ALA A 425 8.40 12.38 34.41
CA ALA A 425 8.21 11.05 33.86
C ALA A 425 9.55 10.43 33.41
N THR A 426 10.44 11.26 32.84
CA THR A 426 11.80 10.84 32.45
C THR A 426 12.61 10.42 33.69
N VAL A 427 12.59 11.22 34.75
CA VAL A 427 13.28 10.91 36.00
C VAL A 427 12.75 9.61 36.62
N LEU A 428 11.41 9.44 36.61
CA LEU A 428 10.78 8.22 37.13
C LEU A 428 11.24 6.98 36.33
N LEU A 429 11.26 7.06 34.98
CA LEU A 429 11.76 5.97 34.13
C LEU A 429 13.22 5.63 34.46
N VAL A 430 14.09 6.64 34.59
CA VAL A 430 15.51 6.43 34.90
C VAL A 430 15.66 5.75 36.26
N VAL A 431 14.92 6.21 37.29
CA VAL A 431 14.91 5.59 38.61
C VAL A 431 14.49 4.12 38.55
N VAL A 432 13.40 3.81 37.82
CA VAL A 432 12.92 2.43 37.65
C VAL A 432 13.98 1.58 36.94
N LEU A 433 14.59 2.04 35.88
CA LEU A 433 15.63 1.31 35.15
C LEU A 433 16.88 1.08 35.99
N VAL A 434 17.29 2.08 36.77
CA VAL A 434 18.40 1.95 37.73
C VAL A 434 18.09 0.91 38.82
N LEU A 435 16.90 0.96 39.41
CA LEU A 435 16.47 -0.02 40.40
C LEU A 435 16.41 -1.44 39.83
N LEU A 436 15.88 -1.61 38.62
CA LEU A 436 15.86 -2.91 37.94
C LEU A 436 17.28 -3.40 37.63
N SER A 437 18.17 -2.53 37.21
CA SER A 437 19.57 -2.87 36.91
C SER A 437 20.32 -3.25 38.21
N LEU A 438 20.12 -2.52 39.26
CA LEU A 438 20.69 -2.85 40.58
C LEU A 438 20.12 -4.18 41.11
N HIS A 439 18.82 -4.41 40.92
CA HIS A 439 18.19 -5.68 41.28
C HIS A 439 18.79 -6.84 40.44
N CYS A 440 19.02 -6.63 39.15
CA CYS A 440 19.67 -7.59 38.26
C CYS A 440 21.10 -7.91 38.74
N ILE A 441 21.90 -6.90 39.12
CA ILE A 441 23.26 -7.09 39.65
C ILE A 441 23.24 -7.82 41.01
N ALA A 442 22.30 -7.48 41.89
CA ALA A 442 22.15 -8.15 43.18
C ALA A 442 21.72 -9.62 43.03
N ALA A 443 20.77 -9.89 42.14
CA ALA A 443 20.32 -11.25 41.81
C ALA A 443 21.45 -12.08 41.16
N PHE A 444 22.32 -11.45 40.36
CA PHE A 444 23.51 -12.06 39.80
C PHE A 444 24.46 -12.59 40.88
N LYS A 445 24.72 -11.81 41.93
CA LYS A 445 25.57 -12.24 43.06
C LYS A 445 24.99 -13.44 43.81
N LYS A 446 23.64 -13.57 43.86
CA LYS A 446 22.93 -14.68 44.54
C LYS A 446 22.65 -15.88 43.60
N LEU A 447 23.04 -15.81 42.31
CA LEU A 447 22.76 -16.84 41.27
C LEU A 447 21.26 -17.13 41.06
N GLU A 448 20.41 -16.20 41.45
CA GLU A 448 18.96 -16.25 41.34
C GLU A 448 18.47 -15.28 40.27
N HIS A 449 17.38 -15.61 39.58
CA HIS A 449 16.58 -14.73 38.75
C HIS A 449 17.20 -14.22 37.43
N LYS A 450 17.34 -15.11 36.45
CA LYS A 450 17.63 -14.72 35.07
C LYS A 450 16.47 -13.92 34.40
N GLU A 451 15.28 -13.97 35.02
CA GLU A 451 14.06 -13.39 34.47
C GLU A 451 14.19 -11.88 34.23
N VAL A 452 14.76 -11.14 35.21
CA VAL A 452 14.90 -9.68 35.10
C VAL A 452 15.92 -9.31 34.00
N LEU A 453 17.03 -10.07 33.91
CA LEU A 453 18.01 -9.85 32.86
C LEU A 453 17.39 -10.01 31.46
N VAL A 454 16.74 -11.16 31.20
CA VAL A 454 16.15 -11.43 29.89
C VAL A 454 15.02 -10.44 29.59
N GLY A 455 14.21 -10.09 30.59
CA GLY A 455 13.18 -9.07 30.44
C GLY A 455 13.76 -7.71 30.03
N LEU A 456 14.85 -7.25 30.70
CA LEU A 456 15.53 -6.00 30.32
C LEU A 456 16.17 -6.09 28.94
N LEU A 457 16.81 -7.21 28.59
CA LEU A 457 17.42 -7.39 27.26
C LEU A 457 16.37 -7.34 26.15
N PHE A 458 15.24 -8.01 26.32
CA PHE A 458 14.16 -8.02 25.34
C PHE A 458 13.40 -6.69 25.29
N LEU A 459 13.40 -5.89 26.36
CA LEU A 459 12.79 -4.57 26.39
C LEU A 459 13.69 -3.53 25.72
N VAL A 460 14.98 -3.49 26.06
CA VAL A 460 15.88 -2.41 25.69
C VAL A 460 16.48 -2.62 24.28
N PHE A 461 17.06 -3.78 24.00
CA PHE A 461 17.81 -4.00 22.75
C PHE A 461 16.98 -3.79 21.47
N PRO A 462 15.76 -4.36 21.34
CA PRO A 462 14.95 -4.14 20.14
C PRO A 462 14.49 -2.69 19.98
N PHE A 463 14.46 -1.89 21.07
CA PHE A 463 14.08 -0.48 21.02
C PHE A 463 15.24 0.45 20.65
N ILE A 464 16.51 0.05 20.84
CA ILE A 464 17.69 0.88 20.57
C ILE A 464 17.67 1.52 19.18
N PRO A 465 17.36 0.81 18.07
CA PRO A 465 17.32 1.42 16.73
C PRO A 465 16.24 2.52 16.60
N ALA A 466 15.19 2.49 17.40
CA ALA A 466 14.08 3.44 17.36
C ALA A 466 14.22 4.60 18.36
N SER A 467 15.29 4.60 19.18
CA SER A 467 15.49 5.55 20.29
C SER A 467 16.00 6.93 19.89
N ASN A 468 16.31 7.18 18.62
CA ASN A 468 17.05 8.38 18.14
C ASN A 468 18.46 8.57 18.72
N LEU A 469 19.03 7.58 19.43
CA LEU A 469 20.34 7.69 20.06
C LEU A 469 21.50 7.62 19.03
N PHE A 470 21.38 6.76 18.02
CA PHE A 470 22.44 6.50 17.04
C PHE A 470 22.20 7.18 15.70
N PHE A 471 20.95 7.24 15.25
CA PHE A 471 20.54 7.87 13.99
C PHE A 471 19.12 8.42 14.13
N ARG A 472 18.79 9.39 13.26
CA ARG A 472 17.44 9.97 13.21
C ARG A 472 16.45 8.94 12.68
N VAL A 473 15.28 8.86 13.32
CA VAL A 473 14.16 8.02 12.83
C VAL A 473 13.05 8.90 12.28
N GLY A 474 12.27 8.35 11.36
CA GLY A 474 11.19 9.04 10.65
C GLY A 474 9.83 9.03 11.38
N PHE A 475 9.83 9.11 12.71
CA PHE A 475 8.62 9.18 13.51
C PHE A 475 8.90 9.76 14.89
N VAL A 476 7.88 10.33 15.53
CA VAL A 476 7.96 10.74 16.95
C VAL A 476 7.72 9.52 17.85
N VAL A 477 6.60 8.84 17.64
CA VAL A 477 6.24 7.56 18.26
C VAL A 477 5.72 6.63 17.19
N ALA A 478 6.00 5.33 17.30
CA ALA A 478 5.41 4.30 16.45
C ALA A 478 5.04 3.09 17.32
N GLU A 479 3.75 2.84 17.47
CA GLU A 479 3.22 1.79 18.35
C GLU A 479 3.71 0.40 17.94
N ARG A 480 3.74 0.10 16.61
CA ARG A 480 4.25 -1.17 16.09
C ARG A 480 5.69 -1.48 16.45
N VAL A 481 6.52 -0.45 16.69
CA VAL A 481 7.92 -0.64 17.10
C VAL A 481 7.99 -1.23 18.51
N LEU A 482 6.99 -0.99 19.35
CA LEU A 482 6.90 -1.55 20.71
C LEU A 482 6.51 -3.04 20.75
N TYR A 483 6.17 -3.64 19.59
CA TYR A 483 5.81 -5.05 19.52
C TYR A 483 6.91 -5.99 20.05
N MET A 484 8.16 -5.82 19.62
CA MET A 484 9.28 -6.63 20.11
C MET A 484 9.68 -6.28 21.56
N PRO A 485 9.82 -5.00 21.96
CA PRO A 485 10.08 -4.61 23.36
C PRO A 485 9.02 -5.10 24.36
N SER A 486 7.75 -5.23 23.93
CA SER A 486 6.68 -5.70 24.80
C SER A 486 6.89 -7.10 25.35
N MET A 487 7.68 -7.96 24.67
CA MET A 487 8.10 -9.26 25.20
C MET A 487 8.83 -9.11 26.53
N GLY A 488 9.81 -8.19 26.55
CA GLY A 488 10.57 -7.89 27.75
C GLY A 488 9.70 -7.30 28.87
N TYR A 489 8.79 -6.39 28.49
CA TYR A 489 7.81 -5.81 29.42
C TYR A 489 6.93 -6.90 30.06
N CYS A 490 6.35 -7.81 29.23
CA CYS A 490 5.51 -8.89 29.75
C CYS A 490 6.26 -9.82 30.69
N ILE A 491 7.52 -10.14 30.42
CA ILE A 491 8.38 -10.94 31.30
C ILE A 491 8.59 -10.22 32.66
N LEU A 492 8.97 -8.94 32.64
CA LEU A 492 9.19 -8.13 33.84
C LEU A 492 7.91 -7.96 34.67
N PHE A 493 6.78 -7.72 33.99
CA PHE A 493 5.48 -7.59 34.63
C PHE A 493 5.08 -8.87 35.40
N VAL A 494 5.20 -10.04 34.74
CA VAL A 494 4.87 -11.34 35.36
C VAL A 494 5.85 -11.70 36.47
N HIS A 495 7.13 -11.35 36.35
CA HIS A 495 8.08 -11.46 37.43
C HIS A 495 7.67 -10.60 38.66
N GLY A 496 7.28 -9.34 38.41
CA GLY A 496 6.74 -8.45 39.42
C GLY A 496 5.46 -9.00 40.06
N LEU A 497 4.52 -9.49 39.27
CA LEU A 497 3.28 -10.13 39.70
C LEU A 497 3.54 -11.36 40.61
N LYS A 498 4.51 -12.20 40.24
CA LYS A 498 4.98 -13.34 41.07
C LYS A 498 5.47 -12.84 42.42
N LYS A 499 6.33 -11.83 42.46
CA LYS A 499 6.86 -11.26 43.72
C LYS A 499 5.77 -10.61 44.56
N LEU A 500 4.88 -9.83 43.93
CA LEU A 500 3.75 -9.20 44.60
C LEU A 500 2.81 -10.25 45.20
N SER A 501 2.49 -11.30 44.46
CA SER A 501 1.65 -12.42 44.92
C SER A 501 2.27 -13.21 46.08
N THR A 502 3.62 -13.33 46.12
CA THR A 502 4.32 -13.95 47.26
C THR A 502 4.40 -13.04 48.46
N TRP A 503 4.62 -11.74 48.28
CA TRP A 503 4.68 -10.75 49.35
C TRP A 503 3.30 -10.52 49.99
N LEU A 504 2.24 -10.43 49.14
CA LEU A 504 0.84 -10.29 49.55
C LEU A 504 0.14 -11.66 49.67
N ASN A 505 0.75 -12.63 50.32
CA ASN A 505 0.20 -14.00 50.34
C ASN A 505 -1.25 -14.07 50.86
N LYS A 506 -1.61 -13.24 51.84
CA LYS A 506 -3.00 -13.11 52.36
C LYS A 506 -3.99 -12.59 51.29
N TRP A 507 -3.54 -11.77 50.37
CA TRP A 507 -4.31 -11.11 49.28
C TRP A 507 -4.05 -11.73 47.92
N ARG A 508 -3.47 -12.92 47.88
CA ARG A 508 -3.07 -13.58 46.62
C ARG A 508 -4.22 -13.74 45.61
N ILE A 509 -5.41 -14.11 46.11
CA ILE A 509 -6.61 -14.25 45.29
C ILE A 509 -6.98 -12.90 44.68
N THR A 510 -7.00 -11.84 45.48
CA THR A 510 -7.29 -10.47 45.01
C THR A 510 -6.32 -10.01 43.92
N VAL A 511 -5.01 -10.26 44.10
CA VAL A 511 -3.99 -9.93 43.10
C VAL A 511 -4.24 -10.69 41.78
N LEU A 512 -4.58 -11.97 41.85
CA LEU A 512 -4.89 -12.78 40.67
C LEU A 512 -6.21 -12.36 39.99
N THR A 513 -7.22 -11.98 40.79
CA THR A 513 -8.49 -11.44 40.26
C THR A 513 -8.27 -10.11 39.53
N LEU A 514 -7.50 -9.19 40.12
CA LEU A 514 -7.15 -7.93 39.48
C LEU A 514 -6.38 -8.14 38.17
N PHE A 515 -5.48 -9.11 38.13
CA PHE A 515 -4.78 -9.48 36.90
C PHE A 515 -5.73 -10.07 35.86
N ALA A 516 -6.68 -10.92 36.24
CA ALA A 516 -7.71 -11.44 35.32
C ALA A 516 -8.58 -10.32 34.77
N LEU A 517 -8.97 -9.34 35.60
CA LEU A 517 -9.70 -8.16 35.14
C LEU A 517 -8.87 -7.30 34.19
N LEU A 518 -7.56 -7.17 34.41
CA LEU A 518 -6.65 -6.49 33.48
C LEU A 518 -6.58 -7.20 32.14
N LEU A 519 -6.50 -8.54 32.13
CA LEU A 519 -6.53 -9.32 30.88
C LEU A 519 -7.85 -9.12 30.10
N LEU A 520 -8.98 -9.10 30.80
CA LEU A 520 -10.29 -8.84 30.19
C LEU A 520 -10.35 -7.42 29.61
N LEU A 521 -9.87 -6.42 30.37
CA LEU A 521 -9.81 -5.02 29.92
C LEU A 521 -8.91 -4.87 28.67
N PHE A 522 -7.75 -5.52 28.67
CA PHE A 522 -6.84 -5.48 27.52
C PHE A 522 -7.43 -6.20 26.32
N SER A 523 -8.06 -7.37 26.51
CA SER A 523 -8.78 -8.08 25.44
C SER A 523 -9.88 -7.22 24.82
N TRP A 524 -10.72 -6.58 25.67
CA TRP A 524 -11.77 -5.67 25.22
C TRP A 524 -11.18 -4.48 24.44
N LYS A 525 -10.14 -3.85 24.99
CA LYS A 525 -9.46 -2.70 24.32
C LYS A 525 -8.85 -3.12 22.98
N THR A 526 -8.23 -4.30 22.90
CA THR A 526 -7.65 -4.83 21.65
C THR A 526 -8.73 -5.06 20.59
N VAL A 527 -9.84 -5.70 20.94
CA VAL A 527 -10.98 -5.91 20.02
C VAL A 527 -11.53 -4.57 19.52
N LYS A 528 -11.71 -3.60 20.43
CA LYS A 528 -12.17 -2.24 20.05
C LYS A 528 -11.16 -1.49 19.20
N GLN A 529 -9.89 -1.66 19.44
CA GLN A 529 -8.85 -1.02 18.64
C GLN A 529 -8.72 -1.63 17.24
N ASN A 530 -8.97 -2.94 17.09
CA ASN A 530 -9.00 -3.58 15.77
C ASN A 530 -10.12 -3.02 14.89
N GLU A 531 -11.30 -2.68 15.46
CA GLU A 531 -12.41 -2.09 14.71
C GLU A 531 -12.00 -0.78 14.00
N ILE A 532 -11.06 -0.05 14.58
CA ILE A 532 -10.54 1.19 13.99
C ILE A 532 -9.76 0.93 12.69
N TRP A 533 -9.10 -0.22 12.59
CA TRP A 533 -8.28 -0.61 11.43
C TRP A 533 -9.06 -1.30 10.31
N LEU A 534 -10.38 -1.47 10.42
CA LEU A 534 -11.19 -2.18 9.43
C LEU A 534 -11.37 -1.41 8.12
N SER A 535 -11.42 -0.08 8.17
CA SER A 535 -11.60 0.76 6.99
C SER A 535 -10.74 2.02 7.04
N ARG A 536 -10.50 2.63 5.87
CA ARG A 536 -9.78 3.91 5.77
C ARG A 536 -10.52 5.03 6.52
N GLU A 537 -11.85 5.05 6.48
CA GLU A 537 -12.65 6.06 7.16
C GLU A 537 -12.56 5.95 8.68
N SER A 538 -12.75 4.74 9.22
CA SER A 538 -12.67 4.51 10.67
C SER A 538 -11.28 4.87 11.21
N LEU A 539 -10.21 4.48 10.48
CA LEU A 539 -8.84 4.75 10.88
C LEU A 539 -8.53 6.25 10.93
N PHE A 540 -8.80 6.97 9.83
CA PHE A 540 -8.47 8.41 9.75
C PHE A 540 -9.37 9.26 10.65
N SER A 541 -10.66 8.94 10.76
CA SER A 541 -11.58 9.60 11.70
C SER A 541 -11.16 9.39 13.15
N SER A 542 -10.69 8.19 13.51
CA SER A 542 -10.22 7.92 14.86
C SER A 542 -8.96 8.74 15.22
N GLY A 543 -8.04 8.90 14.25
CA GLY A 543 -6.85 9.72 14.44
C GLY A 543 -7.18 11.18 14.80
N VAL A 544 -8.13 11.77 14.08
CA VAL A 544 -8.62 13.14 14.36
C VAL A 544 -9.27 13.23 15.76
N LYS A 545 -10.00 12.19 16.18
CA LYS A 545 -10.63 12.16 17.54
C LYS A 545 -9.59 11.96 18.63
N THR A 546 -8.57 11.13 18.41
CA THR A 546 -7.57 10.79 19.41
C THR A 546 -6.50 11.88 19.56
N LEU A 547 -6.04 12.47 18.45
CA LEU A 547 -5.02 13.52 18.42
C LEU A 547 -5.47 14.73 17.57
N PRO A 548 -6.46 15.51 18.05
CA PRO A 548 -7.03 16.63 17.30
C PRO A 548 -6.02 17.77 17.05
N HIS A 549 -4.90 17.78 17.72
CA HIS A 549 -3.80 18.74 17.56
C HIS A 549 -2.67 18.25 16.63
N ASN A 550 -2.83 17.08 16.01
CA ASN A 550 -1.88 16.55 15.03
C ASN A 550 -2.29 16.97 13.61
N ALA A 551 -1.47 17.79 12.96
CA ALA A 551 -1.73 18.26 11.58
C ALA A 551 -1.81 17.12 10.55
N LYS A 552 -1.03 16.06 10.73
CA LYS A 552 -0.95 14.93 9.79
C LYS A 552 -2.24 14.11 9.76
N VAL A 553 -2.87 13.86 10.92
CA VAL A 553 -4.14 13.11 10.94
C VAL A 553 -5.26 13.88 10.26
N HIS A 554 -5.30 15.21 10.41
CA HIS A 554 -6.23 16.06 9.66
C HIS A 554 -5.94 16.03 8.15
N TYR A 555 -4.68 16.08 7.76
CA TYR A 555 -4.27 15.98 6.36
C TYR A 555 -4.64 14.62 5.73
N ASN A 556 -4.40 13.51 6.43
CA ASN A 556 -4.74 12.18 5.96
C ASN A 556 -6.26 11.98 5.82
N TYR A 557 -7.03 12.48 6.81
CA TYR A 557 -8.49 12.43 6.76
C TYR A 557 -9.05 13.31 5.63
N ALA A 558 -8.47 14.50 5.42
CA ALA A 558 -8.85 15.37 4.30
C ALA A 558 -8.60 14.70 2.93
N ASN A 559 -7.47 14.00 2.77
CA ASN A 559 -7.21 13.25 1.55
C ASN A 559 -8.28 12.17 1.30
N PHE A 560 -8.65 11.43 2.34
CA PHE A 560 -9.72 10.43 2.24
C PHE A 560 -11.05 11.07 1.86
N LEU A 561 -11.46 12.16 2.51
CA LEU A 561 -12.70 12.88 2.22
C LEU A 561 -12.72 13.43 0.78
N LYS A 562 -11.58 13.93 0.31
CA LYS A 562 -11.41 14.37 -1.09
C LYS A 562 -11.61 13.19 -2.06
N ASP A 563 -11.01 12.03 -1.79
CA ASP A 563 -11.15 10.83 -2.62
C ASP A 563 -12.62 10.34 -2.68
N GLN A 564 -13.40 10.60 -1.63
CA GLN A 564 -14.84 10.31 -1.56
C GLN A 564 -15.74 11.42 -2.15
N GLY A 565 -15.15 12.50 -2.66
CA GLY A 565 -15.92 13.64 -3.19
C GLY A 565 -16.54 14.54 -2.12
N ARG A 566 -16.27 14.33 -0.82
CA ARG A 566 -16.74 15.15 0.31
C ARG A 566 -15.88 16.40 0.46
N ASN A 567 -15.87 17.23 -0.57
CA ASN A 567 -14.91 18.34 -0.72
C ASN A 567 -15.02 19.42 0.37
N VAL A 568 -16.23 19.73 0.86
CA VAL A 568 -16.43 20.75 1.91
C VAL A 568 -15.73 20.35 3.21
N GLU A 569 -15.91 19.10 3.63
CA GLU A 569 -15.28 18.55 4.81
C GLU A 569 -13.75 18.42 4.62
N ALA A 570 -13.31 18.01 3.42
CA ALA A 570 -11.89 17.96 3.08
C ALA A 570 -11.21 19.33 3.23
N ILE A 571 -11.83 20.39 2.71
CA ILE A 571 -11.34 21.78 2.84
C ILE A 571 -11.22 22.18 4.31
N TYR A 572 -12.23 21.85 5.14
CA TYR A 572 -12.17 22.13 6.57
C TYR A 572 -10.95 21.48 7.24
N HIS A 573 -10.72 20.20 6.98
CA HIS A 573 -9.61 19.47 7.57
C HIS A 573 -8.24 19.90 7.00
N TYR A 574 -8.12 20.27 5.71
CA TYR A 574 -6.89 20.87 5.18
C TYR A 574 -6.60 22.23 5.83
N LYS A 575 -7.60 23.10 5.99
CA LYS A 575 -7.45 24.39 6.68
C LYS A 575 -7.05 24.18 8.15
N THR A 576 -7.62 23.19 8.83
CA THR A 576 -7.24 22.84 10.19
C THR A 576 -5.80 22.33 10.26
N ALA A 577 -5.39 21.45 9.33
CA ALA A 577 -4.01 20.97 9.24
C ALA A 577 -3.02 22.13 9.04
N LEU A 578 -3.35 23.09 8.19
CA LEU A 578 -2.54 24.29 7.94
C LEU A 578 -2.53 25.27 9.14
N LYS A 579 -3.62 25.34 9.92
CA LYS A 579 -3.64 26.11 11.18
C LYS A 579 -2.70 25.51 12.23
N LEU A 580 -2.66 24.18 12.32
CA LEU A 580 -1.79 23.46 13.26
C LEU A 580 -0.33 23.43 12.79
N TYR A 581 -0.09 23.32 11.49
CA TYR A 581 1.25 23.31 10.89
C TYR A 581 1.25 24.12 9.57
N PRO A 582 1.52 25.43 9.62
CA PRO A 582 1.48 26.29 8.44
C PRO A 582 2.46 25.95 7.32
N ARG A 583 3.53 25.23 7.63
CA ARG A 583 4.60 24.81 6.68
C ARG A 583 4.27 23.49 5.95
N HIS A 584 3.01 23.09 5.87
CA HIS A 584 2.59 21.84 5.22
C HIS A 584 2.37 22.03 3.71
N ALA A 585 3.43 21.96 2.90
CA ALA A 585 3.39 22.19 1.46
C ALA A 585 2.36 21.32 0.72
N SER A 586 2.26 20.02 1.05
CA SER A 586 1.29 19.12 0.42
C SER A 586 -0.16 19.44 0.76
N ALA A 587 -0.45 19.96 1.96
CA ALA A 587 -1.80 20.40 2.34
C ALA A 587 -2.20 21.67 1.56
N LEU A 588 -1.27 22.63 1.39
CA LEU A 588 -1.47 23.80 0.54
C LEU A 588 -1.77 23.38 -0.90
N ASN A 589 -0.97 22.50 -1.47
CA ASN A 589 -1.19 21.99 -2.83
C ASN A 589 -2.58 21.35 -2.98
N ASN A 590 -2.96 20.45 -2.06
CA ASN A 590 -4.24 19.74 -2.14
C ASN A 590 -5.44 20.67 -1.90
N LEU A 591 -5.29 21.66 -1.01
CA LEU A 591 -6.31 22.69 -0.82
C LEU A 591 -6.50 23.53 -2.10
N GLY A 592 -5.41 23.90 -2.77
CA GLY A 592 -5.46 24.58 -4.06
C GLY A 592 -6.25 23.80 -5.13
N THR A 593 -6.18 22.46 -5.14
CA THR A 593 -6.96 21.66 -6.11
C THR A 593 -8.47 21.65 -5.83
N LEU A 594 -8.91 21.99 -4.62
CA LEU A 594 -10.32 22.02 -4.23
C LEU A 594 -10.89 23.45 -4.23
N THR A 595 -10.04 24.46 -4.34
CA THR A 595 -10.44 25.88 -4.32
C THR A 595 -10.98 26.28 -5.70
N LYS A 596 -12.20 26.84 -5.72
CA LYS A 596 -12.86 27.30 -6.95
C LYS A 596 -12.29 28.63 -7.45
N ASP A 597 -11.86 29.51 -6.53
CA ASP A 597 -11.23 30.77 -6.89
C ASP A 597 -9.82 30.54 -7.41
N VAL A 598 -9.61 30.93 -8.66
CA VAL A 598 -8.36 30.78 -9.41
C VAL A 598 -7.20 31.56 -8.76
N LEU A 599 -7.47 32.72 -8.19
CA LEU A 599 -6.45 33.56 -7.53
C LEU A 599 -6.02 32.93 -6.20
N GLU A 600 -6.97 32.46 -5.40
CA GLU A 600 -6.71 31.80 -4.14
C GLU A 600 -5.96 30.46 -4.37
N ALA A 601 -6.36 29.67 -5.38
CA ALA A 601 -5.67 28.44 -5.75
C ALA A 601 -4.21 28.71 -6.16
N LYS A 602 -3.97 29.75 -6.94
CA LYS A 602 -2.63 30.17 -7.35
C LYS A 602 -1.76 30.58 -6.16
N ASP A 603 -2.32 31.27 -5.18
CA ASP A 603 -1.62 31.64 -3.94
C ASP A 603 -1.21 30.38 -3.15
N TYR A 604 -2.12 29.41 -2.98
CA TYR A 604 -1.82 28.16 -2.30
C TYR A 604 -0.68 27.38 -2.99
N TYR A 605 -0.68 27.28 -4.33
CA TYR A 605 0.41 26.62 -5.05
C TYR A 605 1.74 27.36 -4.92
N ARG A 606 1.73 28.69 -4.99
CA ARG A 606 2.94 29.50 -4.81
C ARG A 606 3.51 29.34 -3.40
N ARG A 607 2.68 29.38 -2.37
CA ARG A 607 3.11 29.16 -0.99
C ARG A 607 3.65 27.74 -0.79
N ALA A 608 3.03 26.74 -1.42
CA ALA A 608 3.55 25.37 -1.39
C ALA A 608 4.95 25.29 -2.00
N LEU A 609 5.20 25.99 -3.12
CA LEU A 609 6.50 26.03 -3.79
C LEU A 609 7.53 26.89 -3.06
N GLN A 610 7.13 27.93 -2.33
CA GLN A 610 8.03 28.67 -1.42
C GLN A 610 8.57 27.77 -0.30
N LEU A 611 7.72 26.87 0.23
CA LEU A 611 8.10 25.94 1.27
C LEU A 611 8.93 24.75 0.73
N ASN A 612 8.56 24.25 -0.45
CA ASN A 612 9.27 23.18 -1.15
C ASN A 612 9.32 23.47 -2.66
N PRO A 613 10.40 24.10 -3.14
CA PRO A 613 10.57 24.42 -4.57
C PRO A 613 10.58 23.20 -5.50
N GLN A 614 10.88 22.02 -4.97
CA GLN A 614 10.94 20.76 -5.71
C GLN A 614 9.63 19.95 -5.62
N HIS A 615 8.52 20.56 -5.15
CA HIS A 615 7.25 19.86 -5.03
C HIS A 615 6.61 19.67 -6.42
N ASN A 616 6.91 18.53 -7.07
CA ASN A 616 6.52 18.22 -8.45
C ASN A 616 5.02 18.39 -8.73
N ARG A 617 4.13 17.94 -7.83
CA ARG A 617 2.68 18.08 -7.99
C ARG A 617 2.20 19.55 -7.91
N ALA A 618 2.84 20.37 -7.08
CA ALA A 618 2.50 21.80 -7.01
C ALA A 618 2.96 22.54 -8.27
N LEU A 619 4.14 22.21 -8.82
CA LEU A 619 4.62 22.68 -10.11
C LEU A 619 3.65 22.29 -11.24
N PHE A 620 3.22 21.04 -11.27
CA PHE A 620 2.24 20.55 -12.23
C PHE A 620 0.89 21.29 -12.15
N ASN A 621 0.33 21.41 -10.94
CA ASN A 621 -0.97 22.07 -10.74
C ASN A 621 -0.91 23.55 -11.09
N LEU A 622 0.16 24.25 -10.69
CA LEU A 622 0.36 25.65 -11.07
C LEU A 622 0.60 25.80 -12.57
N GLY A 623 1.35 24.87 -13.19
CA GLY A 623 1.56 24.85 -14.64
C GLY A 623 0.24 24.71 -15.40
N ASN A 624 -0.61 23.77 -15.02
CA ASN A 624 -1.95 23.60 -15.63
C ASN A 624 -2.86 24.81 -15.38
N LEU A 625 -2.79 25.42 -14.21
CA LEU A 625 -3.54 26.64 -13.92
C LEU A 625 -3.09 27.81 -14.81
N LEU A 626 -1.78 27.99 -15.02
CA LEU A 626 -1.26 29.00 -15.94
C LEU A 626 -1.58 28.69 -17.41
N LYS A 627 -1.59 27.41 -17.78
CA LYS A 627 -2.07 26.97 -19.11
C LYS A 627 -3.51 27.45 -19.34
N SER A 628 -4.40 27.23 -18.39
CA SER A 628 -5.81 27.68 -18.49
C SER A 628 -5.96 29.20 -18.54
N GLN A 629 -4.99 29.96 -18.03
CA GLN A 629 -4.94 31.44 -18.11
C GLN A 629 -4.26 31.95 -19.39
N GLY A 630 -3.88 31.10 -20.33
CA GLY A 630 -3.21 31.49 -21.56
C GLY A 630 -1.70 31.78 -21.42
N LYS A 631 -1.10 31.63 -20.24
CA LYS A 631 0.33 31.85 -19.99
C LYS A 631 1.14 30.61 -20.33
N LYS A 632 1.17 30.28 -21.62
CA LYS A 632 1.69 28.99 -22.13
C LYS A 632 3.17 28.78 -21.82
N GLU A 633 4.03 29.80 -21.97
CA GLU A 633 5.48 29.67 -21.75
C GLU A 633 5.85 29.42 -20.27
N GLU A 634 5.22 30.18 -19.35
CA GLU A 634 5.39 29.96 -17.91
C GLU A 634 4.93 28.52 -17.53
N ALA A 635 3.84 28.05 -18.11
CA ALA A 635 3.32 26.71 -17.88
C ALA A 635 4.30 25.62 -18.38
N VAL A 636 4.91 25.78 -19.56
CA VAL A 636 5.93 24.86 -20.10
C VAL A 636 7.11 24.76 -19.13
N MET A 637 7.61 25.87 -18.60
CA MET A 637 8.73 25.87 -17.66
C MET A 637 8.39 25.07 -16.38
N LEU A 638 7.22 25.35 -15.78
CA LEU A 638 6.80 24.65 -14.56
C LEU A 638 6.55 23.15 -14.77
N LEU A 639 5.98 22.78 -15.91
CA LEU A 639 5.78 21.36 -16.25
C LEU A 639 7.10 20.65 -16.50
N ARG A 640 8.10 21.31 -17.13
CA ARG A 640 9.46 20.75 -17.26
C ARG A 640 10.14 20.58 -15.90
N ASP A 641 9.98 21.54 -15.00
CA ASP A 641 10.49 21.41 -13.61
C ASP A 641 9.77 20.29 -12.86
N SER A 642 8.45 20.13 -13.05
CA SER A 642 7.68 19.03 -12.48
C SER A 642 8.24 17.66 -12.88
N ILE A 643 8.57 17.48 -14.18
CA ILE A 643 9.20 16.26 -14.70
C ILE A 643 10.59 16.08 -14.13
N LYS A 644 11.40 17.14 -14.05
CA LYS A 644 12.75 17.11 -13.51
C LYS A 644 12.80 16.61 -12.06
N TYR A 645 11.86 17.06 -11.23
CA TYR A 645 11.79 16.68 -9.80
C TYR A 645 10.92 15.46 -9.52
N GLY A 646 10.14 14.99 -10.50
CA GLY A 646 9.31 13.80 -10.41
C GLY A 646 9.24 13.06 -11.74
N PRO A 647 10.31 12.42 -12.22
CA PRO A 647 10.35 11.76 -13.52
C PRO A 647 9.38 10.57 -13.63
N GLU A 648 8.88 10.05 -12.51
CA GLU A 648 7.88 8.97 -12.47
C GLU A 648 6.43 9.50 -12.58
N PHE A 649 6.22 10.81 -12.73
CA PHE A 649 4.89 11.42 -12.73
C PHE A 649 4.36 11.56 -14.17
N ALA A 650 3.65 10.54 -14.64
CA ALA A 650 3.16 10.42 -16.02
C ALA A 650 2.26 11.58 -16.48
N ASP A 651 1.44 12.15 -15.58
CA ASP A 651 0.53 13.26 -15.89
C ASP A 651 1.28 14.52 -16.34
N ALA A 652 2.48 14.75 -15.79
CA ALA A 652 3.29 15.91 -16.17
C ALA A 652 3.78 15.81 -17.62
N TYR A 653 4.16 14.63 -18.08
CA TYR A 653 4.53 14.40 -19.48
C TYR A 653 3.35 14.60 -20.41
N SER A 654 2.18 14.05 -20.06
CA SER A 654 0.95 14.21 -20.85
C SER A 654 0.55 15.69 -20.96
N SER A 655 0.58 16.44 -19.85
CA SER A 655 0.21 17.86 -19.86
C SER A 655 1.20 18.71 -20.63
N LEU A 656 2.51 18.44 -20.47
CA LEU A 656 3.55 19.18 -21.22
C LEU A 656 3.46 18.89 -22.72
N ALA A 657 3.35 17.63 -23.11
CA ALA A 657 3.25 17.24 -24.51
C ALA A 657 1.99 17.80 -25.18
N SER A 658 0.83 17.76 -24.48
CA SER A 658 -0.41 18.40 -24.94
C SER A 658 -0.22 19.91 -25.13
N LEU A 659 0.43 20.59 -24.19
CA LEU A 659 0.67 22.03 -24.28
C LEU A 659 1.62 22.38 -25.43
N LEU A 660 2.67 21.59 -25.67
CA LEU A 660 3.57 21.77 -26.80
C LEU A 660 2.88 21.50 -28.14
N ALA A 661 1.99 20.51 -28.22
CA ALA A 661 1.18 20.24 -29.40
C ALA A 661 0.22 21.41 -29.70
N GLU A 662 -0.40 22.03 -28.70
CA GLU A 662 -1.22 23.23 -28.83
C GLU A 662 -0.42 24.47 -29.29
N GLN A 663 0.90 24.44 -29.18
CA GLN A 663 1.84 25.45 -29.67
C GLN A 663 2.44 25.08 -31.03
N GLU A 664 1.93 24.03 -31.69
CA GLU A 664 2.45 23.49 -32.96
C GLU A 664 3.90 22.94 -32.87
N ARG A 665 4.45 22.76 -31.66
CA ARG A 665 5.78 22.21 -31.42
C ARG A 665 5.73 20.66 -31.37
N LEU A 666 5.27 20.07 -32.47
CA LEU A 666 4.93 18.64 -32.57
C LEU A 666 6.12 17.70 -32.30
N LYS A 667 7.32 18.06 -32.77
CA LYS A 667 8.53 17.23 -32.55
C LYS A 667 8.89 17.13 -31.07
N GLU A 668 8.90 18.27 -30.38
CA GLU A 668 9.18 18.31 -28.93
C GLU A 668 8.09 17.58 -28.14
N ALA A 669 6.82 17.70 -28.54
CA ALA A 669 5.72 16.99 -27.91
C ALA A 669 5.91 15.46 -28.02
N GLU A 670 6.33 14.97 -29.19
CA GLU A 670 6.61 13.54 -29.41
C GLU A 670 7.80 13.05 -28.56
N GLU A 671 8.88 13.85 -28.47
CA GLU A 671 10.03 13.54 -27.61
C GLU A 671 9.62 13.44 -26.14
N VAL A 672 8.76 14.35 -25.66
CA VAL A 672 8.23 14.31 -24.30
C VAL A 672 7.39 13.06 -24.05
N TYR A 673 6.52 12.65 -24.99
CA TYR A 673 5.77 11.41 -24.86
C TYR A 673 6.69 10.18 -24.81
N LYS A 674 7.71 10.12 -25.66
CA LYS A 674 8.69 9.01 -25.68
C LYS A 674 9.47 8.93 -24.36
N ALA A 675 9.99 10.07 -23.89
CA ALA A 675 10.65 10.15 -22.58
C ALA A 675 9.72 9.74 -21.43
N GLY A 676 8.46 10.14 -21.51
CA GLY A 676 7.45 9.73 -20.53
C GLY A 676 7.20 8.23 -20.49
N ILE A 677 7.13 7.58 -21.65
CA ILE A 677 6.96 6.12 -21.77
C ILE A 677 8.19 5.36 -21.23
N GLU A 678 9.39 5.90 -21.47
CA GLU A 678 10.63 5.31 -20.92
C GLU A 678 10.68 5.39 -19.38
N ASN A 679 10.27 6.53 -18.80
CA ASN A 679 10.31 6.74 -17.36
C ASN A 679 9.08 6.15 -16.62
N CYS A 680 7.93 6.04 -17.30
CA CYS A 680 6.66 5.56 -16.75
C CYS A 680 6.06 4.43 -17.60
N PRO A 681 6.76 3.29 -17.80
CA PRO A 681 6.34 2.22 -18.73
C PRO A 681 5.01 1.55 -18.33
N GLU A 682 4.61 1.67 -17.08
CA GLU A 682 3.37 1.09 -16.53
C GLU A 682 2.15 2.02 -16.67
N SER A 683 2.33 3.24 -17.21
CA SER A 683 1.23 4.22 -17.32
C SER A 683 0.36 3.94 -18.55
N SER A 684 -0.83 3.37 -18.32
CA SER A 684 -1.84 3.17 -19.37
C SER A 684 -2.37 4.47 -19.94
N ASP A 685 -2.54 5.50 -19.09
CA ASP A 685 -3.03 6.81 -19.52
C ASP A 685 -2.06 7.52 -20.45
N LEU A 686 -0.75 7.41 -20.19
CA LEU A 686 0.28 8.01 -21.04
C LEU A 686 0.31 7.37 -22.44
N HIS A 687 0.19 6.05 -22.52
CA HIS A 687 0.05 5.35 -23.78
C HIS A 687 -1.22 5.76 -24.53
N ASN A 688 -2.36 5.89 -23.84
CA ASN A 688 -3.59 6.38 -24.43
C ASN A 688 -3.43 7.80 -24.99
N ASN A 689 -2.84 8.72 -24.20
CA ASN A 689 -2.68 10.13 -24.58
C ASN A 689 -1.70 10.29 -25.75
N TYR A 690 -0.63 9.49 -25.78
CA TYR A 690 0.27 9.44 -26.92
C TYR A 690 -0.43 8.89 -28.17
N GLY A 691 -1.31 7.90 -28.00
CA GLY A 691 -2.16 7.41 -29.10
C GLY A 691 -3.07 8.49 -29.68
N VAL A 692 -3.68 9.34 -28.85
CA VAL A 692 -4.48 10.50 -29.29
C VAL A 692 -3.61 11.47 -30.08
N PHE A 693 -2.45 11.85 -29.57
CA PHE A 693 -1.50 12.72 -30.24
C PHE A 693 -1.08 12.16 -31.63
N LEU A 694 -0.84 10.85 -31.73
CA LEU A 694 -0.48 10.20 -33.01
C LEU A 694 -1.63 10.21 -34.02
N VAL A 695 -2.88 10.11 -33.58
CA VAL A 695 -4.04 10.27 -34.46
C VAL A 695 -4.11 11.69 -35.00
N ASP A 696 -3.95 12.69 -34.13
CA ASP A 696 -4.01 14.12 -34.50
C ASP A 696 -2.87 14.53 -35.45
N THR A 697 -1.70 13.84 -35.33
CA THR A 697 -0.54 14.10 -36.21
C THR A 697 -0.48 13.20 -37.47
N GLY A 698 -1.53 12.42 -37.74
CA GLY A 698 -1.64 11.64 -38.98
C GLY A 698 -0.88 10.30 -38.97
N ALA A 699 -0.61 9.70 -37.82
CA ALA A 699 0.04 8.39 -37.65
C ALA A 699 -0.89 7.33 -37.02
N PRO A 700 -2.04 6.99 -37.62
CA PRO A 700 -3.07 6.14 -37.02
C PRO A 700 -2.58 4.72 -36.72
N GLU A 701 -1.70 4.14 -37.50
CA GLU A 701 -1.19 2.78 -37.30
C GLU A 701 -0.37 2.66 -36.01
N ARG A 702 0.46 3.66 -35.76
CA ARG A 702 1.21 3.75 -34.49
C ARG A 702 0.28 3.95 -33.28
N ALA A 703 -0.78 4.75 -33.46
CA ALA A 703 -1.77 4.98 -32.42
C ALA A 703 -2.48 3.69 -31.98
N VAL A 704 -2.84 2.80 -32.93
CA VAL A 704 -3.43 1.48 -32.62
C VAL A 704 -2.54 0.68 -31.68
N SER A 705 -1.24 0.68 -31.90
CA SER A 705 -0.28 -0.06 -31.05
C SER A 705 -0.26 0.48 -29.61
N HIS A 706 -0.28 1.80 -29.45
CA HIS A 706 -0.27 2.44 -28.14
C HIS A 706 -1.61 2.28 -27.40
N TYR A 707 -2.75 2.39 -28.05
CA TYR A 707 -4.04 2.07 -27.43
C TYR A 707 -4.12 0.61 -26.98
N ARG A 708 -3.64 -0.34 -27.79
CA ARG A 708 -3.57 -1.75 -27.38
C ARG A 708 -2.64 -1.95 -26.20
N GLN A 709 -1.52 -1.24 -26.14
CA GLN A 709 -0.63 -1.32 -24.97
C GLN A 709 -1.29 -0.73 -23.73
N ALA A 710 -1.99 0.40 -23.83
CA ALA A 710 -2.77 0.96 -22.71
C ALA A 710 -3.80 -0.06 -22.17
N ILE A 711 -4.51 -0.77 -23.06
CA ILE A 711 -5.48 -1.80 -22.69
C ILE A 711 -4.80 -3.04 -22.06
N ARG A 712 -3.59 -3.41 -22.51
CA ARG A 712 -2.81 -4.50 -21.89
C ARG A 712 -2.38 -4.16 -20.48
N LEU A 713 -1.89 -2.93 -20.26
CA LEU A 713 -1.48 -2.44 -18.95
C LEU A 713 -2.66 -2.30 -18.00
N SER A 714 -3.80 -1.82 -18.50
CA SER A 714 -5.04 -1.70 -17.73
C SER A 714 -6.21 -2.30 -18.52
N PRO A 715 -6.59 -3.58 -18.28
CA PRO A 715 -7.72 -4.23 -18.97
C PRO A 715 -9.07 -3.55 -18.76
N ALA A 716 -9.18 -2.67 -17.76
CA ALA A 716 -10.37 -1.88 -17.45
C ALA A 716 -10.31 -0.45 -18.03
N HIS A 717 -9.32 -0.13 -18.87
CA HIS A 717 -9.14 1.21 -19.43
C HIS A 717 -10.16 1.49 -20.55
N HIS A 718 -11.41 1.79 -20.16
CA HIS A 718 -12.51 2.02 -21.11
C HIS A 718 -12.27 3.20 -22.07
N VAL A 719 -11.54 4.24 -21.65
CA VAL A 719 -11.23 5.39 -22.51
C VAL A 719 -10.36 4.98 -23.72
N ALA A 720 -9.30 4.19 -23.48
CA ALA A 720 -8.45 3.68 -24.55
C ALA A 720 -9.23 2.76 -25.52
N MET A 721 -10.17 1.94 -24.98
CA MET A 721 -11.05 1.12 -25.81
C MET A 721 -11.95 1.96 -26.71
N VAL A 722 -12.51 3.05 -26.17
CA VAL A 722 -13.36 3.98 -26.95
C VAL A 722 -12.53 4.71 -28.02
N ASN A 723 -11.34 5.18 -27.68
CA ASN A 723 -10.46 5.85 -28.64
C ASN A 723 -10.02 4.90 -29.76
N LEU A 724 -9.70 3.65 -29.42
CA LEU A 724 -9.41 2.61 -30.42
C LEU A 724 -10.63 2.31 -31.29
N GLY A 725 -11.83 2.25 -30.72
CA GLY A 725 -13.07 2.10 -31.46
C GLY A 725 -13.35 3.28 -32.41
N ARG A 726 -13.11 4.53 -31.96
CA ARG A 726 -13.21 5.73 -32.81
C ARG A 726 -12.23 5.68 -33.96
N LEU A 727 -10.99 5.25 -33.71
CA LEU A 727 -9.97 5.12 -34.74
C LEU A 727 -10.34 4.03 -35.77
N HIS A 728 -10.80 2.85 -35.33
CA HIS A 728 -11.28 1.82 -36.27
C HIS A 728 -12.48 2.30 -37.11
N ARG A 729 -13.39 3.09 -36.51
CA ARG A 729 -14.51 3.70 -37.26
C ARG A 729 -14.02 4.68 -38.32
N SER A 730 -13.05 5.54 -38.02
CA SER A 730 -12.48 6.48 -38.99
C SER A 730 -11.76 5.78 -40.14
N LEU A 731 -11.23 4.57 -39.90
CA LEU A 731 -10.60 3.71 -40.90
C LEU A 731 -11.63 2.83 -41.65
N GLY A 732 -12.93 3.01 -41.45
CA GLY A 732 -13.99 2.22 -42.09
C GLY A 732 -14.17 0.80 -41.54
N GLN A 733 -13.44 0.44 -40.47
CA GLN A 733 -13.48 -0.90 -39.84
C GLN A 733 -14.61 -0.95 -38.79
N ASN A 734 -15.87 -0.91 -39.26
CA ASN A 734 -17.04 -0.76 -38.39
C ASN A 734 -17.27 -1.94 -37.44
N LYS A 735 -16.92 -3.17 -37.84
CA LYS A 735 -17.06 -4.37 -36.98
C LYS A 735 -16.12 -4.35 -35.79
N GLU A 736 -14.86 -3.99 -36.04
CA GLU A 736 -13.83 -3.83 -35.00
C GLU A 736 -14.20 -2.69 -34.02
N ALA A 737 -14.67 -1.56 -34.57
CA ALA A 737 -15.14 -0.43 -33.78
C ALA A 737 -16.28 -0.84 -32.84
N GLU A 738 -17.29 -1.56 -33.36
CA GLU A 738 -18.41 -2.09 -32.56
C GLU A 738 -17.92 -3.02 -31.45
N ALA A 739 -17.00 -3.93 -31.74
CA ALA A 739 -16.43 -4.86 -30.77
C ALA A 739 -15.74 -4.12 -29.61
N TRP A 740 -14.97 -3.08 -29.90
CA TRP A 740 -14.29 -2.29 -28.88
C TRP A 740 -15.24 -1.46 -28.03
N TYR A 741 -16.26 -0.82 -28.63
CA TYR A 741 -17.29 -0.11 -27.85
C TYR A 741 -18.08 -1.05 -26.93
N LYS A 742 -18.48 -2.23 -27.41
CA LYS A 742 -19.15 -3.25 -26.58
C LYS A 742 -18.24 -3.75 -25.44
N ARG A 743 -16.94 -3.90 -25.71
CA ARG A 743 -15.98 -4.25 -24.66
C ARG A 743 -15.84 -3.15 -23.61
N ALA A 744 -15.81 -1.88 -24.04
CA ALA A 744 -15.78 -0.74 -23.15
C ALA A 744 -17.05 -0.66 -22.24
N LEU A 745 -18.23 -0.95 -22.81
CA LEU A 745 -19.51 -1.00 -22.09
C LEU A 745 -19.57 -2.09 -21.02
N LYS A 746 -18.87 -3.22 -21.21
CA LYS A 746 -18.75 -4.26 -20.17
C LYS A 746 -17.95 -3.78 -18.96
N VAL A 747 -17.02 -2.86 -19.15
CA VAL A 747 -16.22 -2.28 -18.07
C VAL A 747 -16.96 -1.14 -17.39
N SER A 748 -17.58 -0.24 -18.17
CA SER A 748 -18.27 0.94 -17.65
C SER A 748 -19.44 1.31 -18.54
N ARG A 749 -20.66 1.37 -17.98
CA ARG A 749 -21.85 1.81 -18.69
C ARG A 749 -22.04 3.32 -18.52
N LYS A 750 -21.46 4.08 -19.44
CA LYS A 750 -21.54 5.55 -19.43
C LYS A 750 -22.07 6.06 -20.77
N ALA A 751 -22.71 7.20 -20.74
CA ALA A 751 -23.24 7.85 -21.92
C ALA A 751 -22.12 8.20 -22.95
N GLU A 752 -20.92 8.52 -22.49
CA GLU A 752 -19.76 8.82 -23.33
C GLU A 752 -19.28 7.62 -24.16
N ILE A 753 -19.66 6.39 -23.80
CA ILE A 753 -19.38 5.16 -24.54
C ILE A 753 -20.56 4.77 -25.44
N LEU A 754 -21.77 4.98 -24.96
CA LEU A 754 -23.00 4.68 -25.71
C LEU A 754 -23.15 5.62 -26.91
N SER A 755 -22.82 6.93 -26.76
CA SER A 755 -22.97 7.92 -27.81
C SER A 755 -22.14 7.59 -29.07
N PRO A 756 -20.85 7.27 -29.00
CA PRO A 756 -20.08 6.81 -30.17
C PRO A 756 -20.60 5.52 -30.81
N LEU A 757 -21.12 4.59 -30.03
CA LEU A 757 -21.73 3.36 -30.52
C LEU A 757 -23.05 3.65 -31.25
N GLY A 758 -23.89 4.52 -30.69
CA GLY A 758 -25.11 5.01 -31.34
C GLY A 758 -24.81 5.69 -32.69
N ALA A 759 -23.77 6.51 -32.73
CA ALA A 759 -23.31 7.16 -33.96
C ALA A 759 -22.80 6.15 -35.01
N LEU A 760 -22.14 5.08 -34.57
CA LEU A 760 -21.71 3.99 -35.45
C LEU A 760 -22.93 3.29 -36.06
N TYR A 761 -23.94 2.95 -35.29
CA TYR A 761 -25.17 2.31 -35.76
C TYR A 761 -25.95 3.22 -36.69
N TYR A 762 -26.05 4.52 -36.37
CA TYR A 762 -26.66 5.50 -37.24
C TYR A 762 -25.99 5.56 -38.59
N ASN A 763 -24.66 5.65 -38.64
CA ASN A 763 -23.89 5.75 -39.90
C ASN A 763 -23.91 4.46 -40.73
N THR A 764 -24.15 3.31 -40.07
CA THR A 764 -24.27 2.01 -40.78
C THR A 764 -25.74 1.66 -41.13
N GLY A 765 -26.68 2.59 -40.94
CA GLY A 765 -28.09 2.38 -41.28
C GLY A 765 -28.87 1.51 -40.30
N ARG A 766 -28.27 1.12 -39.16
CA ARG A 766 -28.89 0.30 -38.08
C ARG A 766 -29.64 1.19 -37.11
N TYR A 767 -30.72 1.82 -37.57
CA TYR A 767 -31.42 2.85 -36.81
C TYR A 767 -32.12 2.33 -35.55
N GLU A 768 -32.64 1.09 -35.55
CA GLU A 768 -33.26 0.47 -34.35
C GLU A 768 -32.22 0.30 -33.22
N ASP A 769 -31.05 -0.21 -33.55
CA ASP A 769 -29.97 -0.37 -32.60
C ASP A 769 -29.48 1.01 -32.10
N ALA A 770 -29.38 1.98 -32.97
CA ALA A 770 -29.05 3.37 -32.62
C ALA A 770 -30.08 3.97 -31.66
N LEU A 771 -31.36 3.75 -31.93
CA LEU A 771 -32.47 4.22 -31.10
C LEU A 771 -32.38 3.66 -29.68
N GLN A 772 -32.12 2.37 -29.55
CA GLN A 772 -31.98 1.71 -28.27
C GLN A 772 -30.80 2.29 -27.47
N VAL A 773 -29.63 2.40 -28.10
CA VAL A 773 -28.40 2.89 -27.47
C VAL A 773 -28.53 4.36 -27.05
N TYR A 774 -29.10 5.23 -27.92
CA TYR A 774 -29.30 6.64 -27.59
C TYR A 774 -30.36 6.87 -26.52
N ARG A 775 -31.43 6.02 -26.44
CA ARG A 775 -32.39 6.06 -25.35
C ARG A 775 -31.72 5.73 -24.00
N GLU A 776 -30.86 4.71 -23.99
CA GLU A 776 -30.09 4.37 -22.80
C GLU A 776 -29.14 5.51 -22.43
N ALA A 777 -28.43 6.10 -23.40
CA ALA A 777 -27.54 7.23 -23.15
C ALA A 777 -28.30 8.46 -22.60
N ALA A 778 -29.47 8.76 -23.14
CA ALA A 778 -30.32 9.86 -22.67
C ALA A 778 -30.91 9.60 -21.27
N SER A 779 -31.15 8.34 -20.88
CA SER A 779 -31.57 7.99 -19.52
C SER A 779 -30.47 8.22 -18.49
N LEU A 780 -29.19 8.02 -18.89
CA LEU A 780 -28.03 8.24 -18.03
C LEU A 780 -27.66 9.72 -17.90
N GLN A 781 -27.87 10.49 -18.99
CA GLN A 781 -27.59 11.93 -19.03
C GLN A 781 -28.78 12.70 -19.64
N PRO A 782 -29.88 12.88 -18.90
CA PRO A 782 -31.08 13.54 -19.44
C PRO A 782 -30.88 15.01 -19.85
N SER A 783 -29.95 15.70 -19.22
CA SER A 783 -29.61 17.11 -19.51
C SER A 783 -28.69 17.31 -20.71
N ASN A 784 -28.13 16.21 -21.27
CA ASN A 784 -27.19 16.32 -22.41
C ASN A 784 -27.96 16.59 -23.72
N LYS A 785 -27.83 17.82 -24.23
CA LYS A 785 -28.50 18.28 -25.45
C LYS A 785 -28.05 17.52 -26.71
N GLU A 786 -26.75 17.19 -26.81
CA GLU A 786 -26.19 16.48 -27.97
C GLU A 786 -26.75 15.06 -28.09
N ILE A 787 -26.89 14.35 -27.00
CA ILE A 787 -27.49 13.01 -26.98
C ILE A 787 -28.96 13.06 -27.37
N ARG A 788 -29.72 14.05 -26.83
CA ARG A 788 -31.13 14.24 -27.18
C ARG A 788 -31.30 14.62 -28.65
N LEU A 789 -30.43 15.46 -29.20
CA LEU A 789 -30.42 15.83 -30.60
C LEU A 789 -30.12 14.62 -31.51
N ALA A 790 -29.11 13.82 -31.13
CA ALA A 790 -28.79 12.57 -31.85
C ALA A 790 -29.97 11.58 -31.82
N LEU A 791 -30.65 11.46 -30.70
CA LEU A 791 -31.85 10.66 -30.56
C LEU A 791 -32.98 11.18 -31.48
N ALA A 792 -33.18 12.48 -31.52
CA ALA A 792 -34.15 13.11 -32.42
C ALA A 792 -33.81 12.88 -33.90
N GLN A 793 -32.53 12.92 -34.28
CA GLN A 793 -32.06 12.58 -35.64
C GLN A 793 -32.37 11.12 -36.01
N VAL A 794 -32.13 10.17 -35.11
CA VAL A 794 -32.47 8.76 -35.32
C VAL A 794 -33.96 8.59 -35.50
N LEU A 795 -34.79 9.22 -34.67
CA LEU A 795 -36.25 9.18 -34.80
C LEU A 795 -36.75 9.74 -36.13
N ALA A 796 -36.15 10.85 -36.59
CA ALA A 796 -36.46 11.45 -37.85
C ALA A 796 -36.10 10.54 -39.04
N MET A 797 -34.96 9.81 -38.98
CA MET A 797 -34.55 8.85 -40.00
C MET A 797 -35.48 7.63 -40.07
N MET A 798 -36.00 7.18 -38.88
CA MET A 798 -36.97 6.08 -38.79
C MET A 798 -38.40 6.46 -39.18
N GLY A 799 -38.63 7.72 -39.58
CA GLY A 799 -39.97 8.18 -39.96
C GLY A 799 -40.89 8.55 -38.76
N ARG A 800 -40.36 8.52 -37.52
CA ARG A 800 -41.10 8.96 -36.30
C ARG A 800 -41.01 10.48 -36.15
N THR A 801 -41.47 11.17 -37.18
CA THR A 801 -41.27 12.63 -37.35
C THR A 801 -41.91 13.47 -36.25
N LYS A 802 -43.13 13.08 -35.73
CA LYS A 802 -43.80 13.81 -34.66
C LYS A 802 -43.06 13.77 -33.33
N GLU A 803 -42.44 12.64 -32.99
CA GLU A 803 -41.64 12.50 -31.78
C GLU A 803 -40.32 13.28 -31.92
N ALA A 804 -39.65 13.19 -33.07
CA ALA A 804 -38.47 13.94 -33.37
C ALA A 804 -38.71 15.46 -33.29
N GLU A 805 -39.85 15.94 -33.85
CA GLU A 805 -40.28 17.33 -33.78
C GLU A 805 -40.46 17.81 -32.34
N LYS A 806 -41.24 17.06 -31.54
CA LYS A 806 -41.48 17.39 -30.13
C LYS A 806 -40.18 17.51 -29.34
N MET A 807 -39.24 16.56 -29.55
CA MET A 807 -37.96 16.53 -28.87
C MET A 807 -37.07 17.70 -29.30
N THR A 808 -37.02 17.99 -30.63
CA THR A 808 -36.23 19.08 -31.16
C THR A 808 -36.73 20.45 -30.66
N ASN A 809 -38.06 20.63 -30.63
CA ASN A 809 -38.68 21.87 -30.09
C ASN A 809 -38.41 22.02 -28.61
N HIS A 810 -38.34 20.92 -27.82
CA HIS A 810 -37.95 20.99 -26.41
C HIS A 810 -36.50 21.44 -26.25
N ILE A 811 -35.58 20.95 -27.09
CA ILE A 811 -34.17 21.37 -27.04
C ILE A 811 -34.09 22.88 -27.41
N ILE A 812 -34.81 23.35 -28.44
CA ILE A 812 -34.85 24.76 -28.83
C ILE A 812 -35.41 25.65 -27.71
N SER A 813 -36.39 25.17 -26.92
CA SER A 813 -36.92 25.93 -25.78
C SER A 813 -35.89 26.14 -24.67
N GLU A 814 -34.92 25.25 -24.52
CA GLU A 814 -33.80 25.37 -23.59
C GLU A 814 -32.61 26.14 -24.18
N ASP A 815 -32.41 26.07 -25.47
CA ASP A 815 -31.28 26.67 -26.19
C ASP A 815 -31.73 27.22 -27.57
N VAL A 816 -32.08 28.49 -27.58
CA VAL A 816 -32.54 29.19 -28.79
C VAL A 816 -31.45 29.35 -29.86
N GLU A 817 -30.16 29.24 -29.48
CA GLU A 817 -29.02 29.35 -30.42
C GLU A 817 -28.59 28.01 -31.02
N CYS A 818 -29.33 26.93 -30.82
CA CYS A 818 -29.03 25.59 -31.33
C CYS A 818 -29.20 25.50 -32.87
N LEU A 819 -28.18 25.81 -33.64
CA LEU A 819 -28.16 25.81 -35.10
C LEU A 819 -28.58 24.41 -35.64
N GLU A 820 -28.00 23.32 -35.13
CA GLU A 820 -28.29 21.96 -35.58
C GLU A 820 -29.75 21.54 -35.30
N CYS A 821 -30.34 22.09 -34.24
CA CYS A 821 -31.76 21.86 -33.96
C CYS A 821 -32.67 22.41 -35.06
N TYR A 822 -32.39 23.64 -35.54
CA TYR A 822 -33.16 24.25 -36.64
C TYR A 822 -32.92 23.50 -37.96
N ARG A 823 -31.69 23.05 -38.23
CA ARG A 823 -31.40 22.21 -39.43
C ARG A 823 -32.20 20.92 -39.39
N LEU A 824 -32.22 20.25 -38.23
CA LEU A 824 -32.97 19.02 -38.04
C LEU A 824 -34.48 19.26 -38.16
N LEU A 825 -34.98 20.34 -37.57
CA LEU A 825 -36.41 20.70 -37.64
C LEU A 825 -36.85 20.99 -39.09
N SER A 826 -36.02 21.69 -39.85
CA SER A 826 -36.26 21.85 -41.31
C SER A 826 -36.31 20.53 -42.07
N ALA A 827 -35.40 19.62 -41.77
CA ALA A 827 -35.40 18.29 -42.40
C ALA A 827 -36.63 17.47 -42.00
N ILE A 828 -37.09 17.56 -40.73
CA ILE A 828 -38.31 16.92 -40.25
C ILE A 828 -39.53 17.46 -41.01
N PHE A 829 -39.70 18.76 -41.11
CA PHE A 829 -40.79 19.42 -41.78
C PHE A 829 -40.76 19.11 -43.32
N SER A 830 -39.61 19.05 -43.92
CA SER A 830 -39.45 18.67 -45.31
C SER A 830 -39.96 17.22 -45.56
N LYS A 831 -39.64 16.27 -44.64
CA LYS A 831 -40.17 14.88 -44.71
C LYS A 831 -41.66 14.80 -44.47
N GLN A 832 -42.26 15.77 -43.77
CA GLN A 832 -43.69 15.92 -43.57
C GLN A 832 -44.41 16.71 -44.70
N GLU A 833 -43.65 17.11 -45.72
CA GLU A 833 -44.13 17.96 -46.86
C GLU A 833 -44.64 19.34 -46.42
N HIS A 834 -44.24 19.82 -45.19
CA HIS A 834 -44.57 21.12 -44.68
C HIS A 834 -43.47 22.15 -45.02
N TYR A 835 -43.25 22.36 -46.31
CA TYR A 835 -42.12 23.17 -46.84
C TYR A 835 -42.09 24.62 -46.32
N ALA A 836 -43.25 25.23 -46.04
CA ALA A 836 -43.31 26.56 -45.47
C ALA A 836 -42.67 26.62 -44.05
N LYS A 837 -42.97 25.64 -43.19
CA LYS A 837 -42.37 25.53 -41.88
C LYS A 837 -40.91 25.12 -41.94
N ALA A 838 -40.54 24.30 -42.93
CA ALA A 838 -39.15 23.94 -43.17
C ALA A 838 -38.30 25.14 -43.54
N LEU A 839 -38.88 26.05 -44.37
CA LEU A 839 -38.26 27.31 -44.75
C LEU A 839 -38.09 28.27 -43.55
N GLU A 840 -39.13 28.41 -42.71
CA GLU A 840 -39.05 29.22 -41.46
C GLU A 840 -37.94 28.73 -40.53
N ALA A 841 -37.77 27.41 -40.40
CA ALA A 841 -36.71 26.82 -39.57
C ALA A 841 -35.30 27.15 -40.12
N ILE A 842 -35.11 27.09 -41.47
CA ILE A 842 -33.83 27.47 -42.10
C ILE A 842 -33.57 28.97 -41.99
N ASP A 843 -34.61 29.79 -42.12
CA ASP A 843 -34.44 31.24 -41.95
C ASP A 843 -34.05 31.62 -40.51
N LYS A 844 -34.55 30.90 -39.47
CA LYS A 844 -34.08 31.02 -38.10
C LYS A 844 -32.61 30.58 -37.96
N ALA A 845 -32.22 29.47 -38.61
CA ALA A 845 -30.82 29.02 -38.64
C ALA A 845 -29.88 30.08 -39.26
N LEU A 846 -30.30 30.74 -40.37
CA LEU A 846 -29.53 31.80 -41.01
C LEU A 846 -29.44 33.09 -40.17
N GLN A 847 -30.49 33.42 -39.35
CA GLN A 847 -30.49 34.55 -38.43
C GLN A 847 -29.42 34.41 -37.33
N LEU A 848 -29.01 33.17 -36.96
CA LEU A 848 -27.91 32.91 -36.02
C LEU A 848 -26.51 33.27 -36.56
N LYS A 849 -26.40 33.62 -37.86
CA LYS A 849 -25.17 34.08 -38.52
C LYS A 849 -23.96 33.17 -38.26
N PRO A 850 -23.99 31.90 -38.62
CA PRO A 850 -22.83 31.02 -38.44
C PRO A 850 -21.62 31.59 -39.18
N LYS A 851 -20.44 31.48 -38.54
CA LYS A 851 -19.19 32.06 -39.07
C LYS A 851 -18.55 31.21 -40.20
N ASP A 852 -18.87 29.90 -40.25
CA ASP A 852 -18.28 28.99 -41.21
C ASP A 852 -18.95 29.13 -42.57
N PRO A 853 -18.21 29.53 -43.65
CA PRO A 853 -18.74 29.64 -45.01
C PRO A 853 -19.36 28.36 -45.57
N LYS A 854 -18.84 27.19 -45.18
CA LYS A 854 -19.38 25.91 -45.60
C LYS A 854 -20.75 25.64 -45.03
N ILE A 855 -20.93 25.89 -43.74
CA ILE A 855 -22.23 25.79 -43.06
C ILE A 855 -23.24 26.76 -43.66
N LEU A 856 -22.85 27.99 -43.91
CA LEU A 856 -23.71 29.00 -44.57
C LEU A 856 -24.11 28.51 -46.00
N SER A 857 -23.19 27.99 -46.79
CA SER A 857 -23.47 27.44 -48.08
C SER A 857 -24.50 26.30 -48.03
N GLU A 858 -24.35 25.36 -47.05
CA GLU A 858 -25.31 24.25 -46.85
C GLU A 858 -26.70 24.75 -46.45
N LEU A 859 -26.78 25.82 -45.59
CA LEU A 859 -28.05 26.40 -45.22
C LEU A 859 -28.75 27.06 -46.39
N PHE A 860 -28.03 27.85 -47.22
CA PHE A 860 -28.58 28.45 -48.44
C PHE A 860 -28.98 27.39 -49.47
N PHE A 861 -28.20 26.35 -49.63
CA PHE A 861 -28.55 25.20 -50.48
C PHE A 861 -29.85 24.53 -50.01
N THR A 862 -29.99 24.28 -48.68
CA THR A 862 -31.20 23.72 -48.09
C THR A 862 -32.39 24.63 -48.27
N LYS A 863 -32.19 25.95 -48.07
CA LYS A 863 -33.23 26.96 -48.36
C LYS A 863 -33.69 26.92 -49.81
N GLY A 864 -32.75 26.84 -50.76
CA GLY A 864 -33.05 26.69 -52.17
C GLY A 864 -33.88 25.44 -52.48
N ASN A 865 -33.56 24.31 -51.81
CA ASN A 865 -34.35 23.08 -51.98
C ASN A 865 -35.82 23.29 -51.50
N GLN A 866 -36.03 23.92 -50.33
CA GLN A 866 -37.38 24.17 -49.79
C GLN A 866 -38.20 25.10 -50.69
N LEU A 867 -37.55 26.14 -51.24
CA LEU A 867 -38.17 27.06 -52.13
C LEU A 867 -38.53 26.42 -53.47
N ARG A 868 -37.68 25.53 -53.99
CA ARG A 868 -37.94 24.73 -55.21
C ARG A 868 -39.16 23.84 -55.08
N GLU A 869 -39.29 23.13 -53.94
CA GLU A 869 -40.45 22.28 -53.65
C GLU A 869 -41.76 23.12 -53.54
N GLN A 870 -41.67 24.36 -53.15
CA GLN A 870 -42.80 25.32 -53.14
C GLN A 870 -43.03 25.97 -54.57
N ASN A 871 -42.31 25.56 -55.60
CA ASN A 871 -42.33 26.13 -56.94
C ASN A 871 -41.94 27.61 -57.02
N ARG A 872 -41.18 28.11 -55.99
CA ARG A 872 -40.64 29.51 -55.96
C ARG A 872 -39.26 29.51 -56.59
N LEU A 873 -39.21 29.27 -57.88
CA LEU A 873 -37.99 29.01 -58.65
C LEU A 873 -36.98 30.15 -58.66
N ASP A 874 -37.44 31.41 -58.75
CA ASP A 874 -36.53 32.58 -58.73
C ASP A 874 -35.81 32.73 -57.39
N GLU A 875 -36.51 32.61 -56.34
CA GLU A 875 -35.92 32.70 -54.98
C GLU A 875 -35.03 31.48 -54.67
N ALA A 876 -35.42 30.29 -55.14
CA ALA A 876 -34.60 29.11 -55.09
C ALA A 876 -33.27 29.31 -55.82
N PHE A 877 -33.31 29.89 -57.03
CA PHE A 877 -32.11 30.19 -57.81
C PHE A 877 -31.17 31.14 -57.07
N GLU A 878 -31.67 32.25 -56.54
CA GLU A 878 -30.85 33.19 -55.71
C GLU A 878 -30.26 32.50 -54.50
N SER A 879 -30.98 31.61 -53.85
CA SER A 879 -30.46 30.83 -52.69
C SER A 879 -29.33 29.88 -53.08
N TYR A 880 -29.47 29.17 -54.21
CA TYR A 880 -28.39 28.33 -54.76
C TYR A 880 -27.19 29.14 -55.20
N LYS A 881 -27.43 30.33 -55.85
CA LYS A 881 -26.34 31.21 -56.20
C LYS A 881 -25.54 31.68 -55.02
N ARG A 882 -26.19 32.06 -53.91
CA ARG A 882 -25.52 32.37 -52.62
C ARG A 882 -24.75 31.19 -52.09
N ALA A 883 -25.28 29.96 -52.19
CA ALA A 883 -24.59 28.75 -51.75
C ALA A 883 -23.28 28.52 -52.52
N VAL A 884 -23.27 28.69 -53.86
CA VAL A 884 -22.04 28.49 -54.66
C VAL A 884 -21.07 29.67 -54.59
N GLU A 885 -21.51 30.86 -54.26
CA GLU A 885 -20.65 32.03 -53.96
C GLU A 885 -19.82 31.76 -52.71
N LEU A 886 -20.40 31.07 -51.70
CA LEU A 886 -19.75 30.75 -50.45
C LEU A 886 -18.91 29.46 -50.54
N ASN A 887 -19.35 28.49 -51.32
CA ASN A 887 -18.67 27.22 -51.58
C ASN A 887 -18.80 26.79 -53.04
N PRO A 888 -17.86 27.22 -53.92
CA PRO A 888 -17.88 26.91 -55.34
C PRO A 888 -17.86 25.40 -55.66
N ASP A 889 -17.38 24.56 -54.75
CA ASP A 889 -17.26 23.10 -54.96
C ASP A 889 -18.58 22.36 -54.75
N GLN A 890 -19.70 23.08 -54.50
CA GLN A 890 -20.99 22.45 -54.21
C GLN A 890 -21.71 22.08 -55.53
N ALA A 891 -21.27 20.97 -56.16
CA ALA A 891 -21.77 20.49 -57.46
C ALA A 891 -23.29 20.36 -57.53
N GLN A 892 -23.97 19.99 -56.43
CA GLN A 892 -25.42 19.80 -56.40
C GLN A 892 -26.17 21.15 -56.57
N ALA A 893 -25.62 22.25 -56.01
CA ALA A 893 -26.19 23.57 -56.18
C ALA A 893 -26.08 24.03 -57.59
N TRP A 894 -24.92 23.87 -58.24
CA TRP A 894 -24.74 24.12 -59.66
C TRP A 894 -25.72 23.33 -60.52
N MET A 895 -25.90 22.04 -60.25
CA MET A 895 -26.85 21.22 -60.97
C MET A 895 -28.30 21.71 -60.82
N ASN A 896 -28.70 22.12 -59.62
CA ASN A 896 -30.05 22.61 -59.30
C ASN A 896 -30.29 23.96 -60.00
N MET A 897 -29.30 24.85 -60.04
CA MET A 897 -29.36 26.11 -60.85
C MET A 897 -29.56 25.83 -62.36
N GLY A 898 -28.76 24.89 -62.87
CA GLY A 898 -28.93 24.40 -64.26
C GLY A 898 -30.33 23.83 -64.49
N GLY A 899 -30.88 23.10 -63.56
CA GLY A 899 -32.24 22.57 -63.60
C GLY A 899 -33.32 23.67 -63.65
N ILE A 900 -33.16 24.74 -62.85
CA ILE A 900 -34.08 25.86 -62.83
C ILE A 900 -34.01 26.62 -64.20
N GLU A 901 -32.81 26.95 -64.69
CA GLU A 901 -32.64 27.62 -66.02
C GLU A 901 -33.13 26.75 -67.17
N HIS A 902 -32.96 25.43 -67.04
CA HIS A 902 -33.56 24.52 -68.04
C HIS A 902 -35.08 24.60 -68.08
N ILE A 903 -35.74 24.64 -66.90
CA ILE A 903 -37.22 24.83 -66.79
C ILE A 903 -37.66 26.15 -67.34
N LYS A 904 -36.87 27.22 -67.14
CA LYS A 904 -37.16 28.57 -67.69
C LYS A 904 -36.90 28.71 -69.22
N GLY A 905 -36.31 27.69 -69.82
CA GLY A 905 -35.98 27.75 -71.28
C GLY A 905 -34.63 28.40 -71.53
N ASN A 906 -33.81 28.76 -70.55
CA ASN A 906 -32.50 29.37 -70.77
C ASN A 906 -31.41 28.28 -70.94
N TYR A 907 -31.47 27.61 -72.05
CA TYR A 907 -30.65 26.38 -72.31
C TYR A 907 -29.13 26.62 -72.31
N ILE A 908 -28.67 27.81 -72.78
CA ILE A 908 -27.25 28.16 -72.80
C ILE A 908 -26.68 28.26 -71.35
N THR A 909 -27.39 29.01 -70.52
CA THR A 909 -26.99 29.14 -69.11
C THR A 909 -27.15 27.87 -68.34
N ALA A 910 -28.20 27.08 -68.60
CA ALA A 910 -28.38 25.77 -68.01
C ALA A 910 -27.22 24.81 -68.39
N ARG A 911 -26.74 24.86 -69.65
CA ARG A 911 -25.58 24.09 -70.09
C ARG A 911 -24.31 24.44 -69.26
N ALA A 912 -24.01 25.75 -69.18
CA ALA A 912 -22.84 26.22 -68.43
C ALA A 912 -22.82 25.74 -66.98
N TYR A 913 -23.96 25.78 -66.29
CA TYR A 913 -24.11 25.31 -64.89
C TYR A 913 -23.98 23.77 -64.78
N TYR A 914 -24.53 23.01 -65.72
CA TYR A 914 -24.36 21.57 -65.74
C TYR A 914 -22.92 21.14 -66.07
N GLU A 915 -22.22 21.85 -66.94
CA GLU A 915 -20.82 21.61 -67.28
C GLU A 915 -19.91 21.93 -66.05
N THR A 916 -20.18 23.04 -65.36
CA THR A 916 -19.48 23.35 -64.12
C THR A 916 -19.71 22.27 -63.06
N ALA A 917 -20.94 21.81 -62.87
CA ALA A 917 -21.24 20.71 -61.96
C ALA A 917 -20.56 19.41 -62.40
N LEU A 918 -20.45 19.12 -63.72
CA LEU A 918 -19.80 17.93 -64.23
C LEU A 918 -18.27 17.97 -64.08
N GLN A 919 -17.65 19.14 -64.17
CA GLN A 919 -16.24 19.31 -63.81
C GLN A 919 -15.93 18.93 -62.40
N LEU A 920 -16.84 19.28 -61.46
CA LEU A 920 -16.73 18.93 -60.04
C LEU A 920 -17.00 17.45 -59.78
N VAL A 921 -17.96 16.84 -60.50
CA VAL A 921 -18.33 15.43 -60.38
C VAL A 921 -18.36 14.75 -61.74
N PRO A 922 -17.20 14.35 -62.33
CA PRO A 922 -17.10 13.83 -63.71
C PRO A 922 -17.86 12.52 -63.94
N ASN A 923 -18.14 11.75 -62.96
CA ASN A 923 -18.81 10.47 -63.08
C ASN A 923 -20.33 10.52 -62.84
N SER A 924 -20.93 11.71 -62.70
CA SER A 924 -22.37 11.84 -62.45
C SER A 924 -23.18 11.47 -63.72
N LYS A 925 -23.88 10.33 -63.67
CA LYS A 925 -24.78 9.86 -64.75
C LYS A 925 -25.91 10.83 -64.98
N LEU A 926 -26.48 11.39 -63.90
CA LEU A 926 -27.61 12.33 -63.99
C LEU A 926 -27.24 13.64 -64.76
N LEU A 927 -26.05 14.20 -64.50
CA LEU A 927 -25.54 15.40 -65.19
C LEU A 927 -25.34 15.13 -66.66
N LYS A 928 -24.79 13.96 -67.03
CA LYS A 928 -24.61 13.53 -68.45
C LYS A 928 -25.95 13.33 -69.14
N GLU A 929 -26.95 12.77 -68.45
CA GLU A 929 -28.30 12.65 -68.90
C GLU A 929 -28.98 13.98 -69.16
N ASN A 930 -28.82 14.97 -68.22
CA ASN A 930 -29.40 16.29 -68.36
C ASN A 930 -28.74 17.08 -69.46
N LEU A 931 -27.44 16.99 -69.68
CA LEU A 931 -26.76 17.57 -70.88
C LEU A 931 -27.23 16.96 -72.19
N ALA A 932 -27.37 15.61 -72.19
CA ALA A 932 -27.90 14.92 -73.44
C ALA A 932 -29.38 15.28 -73.70
N LYS A 933 -30.18 15.68 -72.76
CA LYS A 933 -31.53 16.22 -72.94
C LYS A 933 -31.49 17.62 -73.56
N LEU A 934 -30.58 18.46 -73.10
CA LEU A 934 -30.36 19.79 -73.66
C LEU A 934 -29.89 19.71 -75.09
N ASP A 935 -28.92 18.85 -75.39
CA ASP A 935 -28.44 18.62 -76.80
C ASP A 935 -29.58 18.23 -77.72
N ARG A 936 -30.47 17.37 -77.23
CA ARG A 936 -31.66 16.97 -78.09
C ARG A 936 -32.65 18.12 -78.20
N LEU A 937 -32.83 18.96 -77.25
CA LEU A 937 -33.71 20.12 -77.30
C LEU A 937 -33.12 21.18 -78.26
N GLU A 938 -31.83 21.51 -78.15
CA GLU A 938 -31.14 22.39 -79.08
C GLU A 938 -31.24 21.95 -80.54
N LYS A 939 -31.00 20.66 -80.80
CA LYS A 939 -31.18 20.14 -82.18
C LYS A 939 -32.59 20.28 -82.67
N ARG A 940 -33.59 20.03 -81.83
CA ARG A 940 -35.00 20.24 -82.20
C ARG A 940 -35.31 21.71 -82.55
N PHE A 941 -34.76 22.66 -81.72
CA PHE A 941 -34.91 24.06 -81.98
C PHE A 941 -34.27 24.49 -83.28
N GLN A 942 -33.06 23.99 -83.56
CA GLN A 942 -32.39 24.23 -84.86
C GLN A 942 -33.20 23.69 -85.99
N GLU A 943 -33.72 22.47 -85.89
CA GLU A 943 -34.60 21.85 -86.90
C GLU A 943 -35.92 22.61 -87.16
N VAL A 944 -36.48 23.23 -86.12
CA VAL A 944 -37.67 24.08 -86.19
C VAL A 944 -37.35 25.43 -86.82
N GLN A 945 -36.24 26.09 -86.44
CA GLN A 945 -35.79 27.32 -87.05
C GLN A 945 -35.40 27.17 -88.54
N GLU A 946 -34.80 26.05 -88.93
CA GLU A 946 -34.54 25.74 -90.34
C GLU A 946 -35.83 25.49 -91.16
N LYS A 947 -36.88 24.93 -90.47
CA LYS A 947 -38.20 24.75 -91.10
C LYS A 947 -39.01 26.03 -91.23
N ASP A 948 -38.83 27.02 -90.35
CA ASP A 948 -39.48 28.32 -90.42
C ASP A 948 -38.76 29.29 -91.36
N GLN A 949 -37.52 28.94 -91.85
CA GLN A 949 -36.75 29.68 -92.83
C GLN A 949 -36.84 29.08 -94.26
N THR A 950 -37.46 27.92 -94.43
CA THR A 950 -37.80 27.31 -95.73
C THR A 950 -39.30 27.43 -96.04
#